data_da74a614143bcb2dc1219029ea9753a4
#
_entry.id   da74a614143bcb2dc1219029ea9753a4
#
_cell.length_a   1.000
_cell.length_b   1.000
_cell.length_c   1.000
_cell.angle_alpha   90.00
_cell.angle_beta   90.00
_cell.angle_gamma   90.00
#
_symmetry.space_group_name_H-M   'P 1'
#
loop_
_entity.id
_entity.type
_entity.pdbx_description
1 polymer ?
#
loop_
_entity_poly.entity_id
_entity_poly.type
_entity_poly.pdbx_seq_one_letter_code
_entity_poly.pdbx_strand_id
1 'polypeptide(L)'
;MKRILVSLVVLSHSAHAVKTHNLERVEASGVANDKEAPLSWRSKEVRNYMGSRTVISNKQLTKSANQSIEEALQNVPGVHIRNATGIGAVPSFSVRGFGGGSSGHSNTAMVLVNGIPIYVAPYVDISIPIFPVTFQSVDRISVTKGGESVRYGPNVFGGVINVITKGIPTNWESQVSERATFWGKSENGGFFNQNSKNLDKSLANNMLFDTYLRTGGMMNKHFGIQAQVNWLKGQGFRYNSPTNIQNYMLDSLYQINDNNKITAFFQYYNYFMADPGTLGIDAYNQNRFQNNRPNNNKSGRAKRWGAVYQNFFGDTDKIGGDFTFSYYGHDMSRDFQFDSNFLNVNTNPKLGPVYTDQNYAGFFIFDHLRRYIMNAFEPNLNLVINTGKVKQTFNVGMRFMTIDMYFRLDQSTCEKTDIINGVCRMPPFVLSKTPSNNQNLFNNYTAVWLSDKIELFDSKLVITPGIRYTFLNYTNKEPEKHDFSVWNTTKKRQNEWSPGLNIGYKPMENWIWYANYRRSFIPPQHTMLGISRTNYNQIFNEIEVGQRYSYKNLLSFNTNYFVIFANRYYAGGYSPQPINARSQGVELELYYAPIRGLQFHVAYTYIDARITSNADDIAYYFTGIVNKPFDIKGKRLPYVSPNQFIFDMMYTYKHTTFGISSYFYSRAYSSMLNQAKSQTVCLPLNPKYTGGLEYGCNSVGLLPLYFVLNVQVSSVLWQSGRHKITGSLQINNLFNMKYYFRGIGTSPTGREPAPGRSITAYLNYEF
;
A
#
# COMPACT_ATOMS: atom_id res chain seq x y z
N MET A 1 -21.82 -29.00 23.60
CA MET A 1 -21.36 -27.61 23.64
C MET A 1 -21.37 -26.93 25.03
N LYS A 2 -22.18 -27.33 25.98
CA LYS A 2 -22.24 -26.73 27.34
C LYS A 2 -21.12 -27.15 28.33
N ARG A 3 -20.30 -28.18 28.03
CA ARG A 3 -19.21 -28.65 28.93
C ARG A 3 -17.82 -28.15 28.61
N ILE A 4 -17.60 -27.52 27.44
CA ILE A 4 -16.29 -26.97 27.03
C ILE A 4 -16.14 -25.53 27.51
N LEU A 5 -17.22 -24.79 27.74
CA LEU A 5 -17.13 -23.38 28.21
C LEU A 5 -16.83 -23.25 29.70
N VAL A 6 -17.06 -24.31 30.52
CA VAL A 6 -16.83 -24.25 31.97
C VAL A 6 -15.38 -24.52 32.35
N SER A 7 -14.59 -25.17 31.51
CA SER A 7 -13.16 -25.47 31.78
C SER A 7 -12.20 -24.30 31.51
N LEU A 8 -12.64 -23.28 30.83
CA LEU A 8 -11.81 -22.08 30.52
C LEU A 8 -11.87 -21.00 31.60
N VAL A 9 -12.77 -21.08 32.55
CA VAL A 9 -12.99 -20.07 33.61
C VAL A 9 -12.19 -20.36 34.88
N VAL A 10 -11.62 -21.56 35.05
CA VAL A 10 -11.01 -21.99 36.33
C VAL A 10 -9.49 -21.75 36.42
N LEU A 11 -8.84 -21.27 35.35
CA LEU A 11 -7.39 -21.01 35.34
C LEU A 11 -6.98 -19.58 35.78
N SER A 12 -7.85 -18.82 36.44
CA SER A 12 -7.62 -17.40 36.73
C SER A 12 -7.09 -17.07 38.15
N HIS A 13 -6.61 -18.03 38.93
CA HIS A 13 -6.12 -17.73 40.28
C HIS A 13 -4.73 -18.31 40.58
N SER A 14 -3.70 -17.69 40.02
CA SER A 14 -2.37 -17.63 40.67
C SER A 14 -1.58 -16.46 40.10
N ALA A 15 -1.61 -15.35 40.85
CA ALA A 15 -0.81 -14.16 40.57
C ALA A 15 0.66 -14.44 40.91
N HIS A 16 1.47 -14.76 39.89
CA HIS A 16 2.93 -14.66 39.96
C HIS A 16 3.38 -13.68 38.87
N ALA A 17 4.27 -12.78 39.24
CA ALA A 17 4.85 -11.78 38.34
C ALA A 17 5.41 -12.45 37.08
N VAL A 18 4.79 -12.21 35.94
CA VAL A 18 5.18 -12.76 34.64
C VAL A 18 6.39 -12.00 34.13
N LYS A 19 7.55 -12.66 34.05
CA LYS A 19 8.67 -12.15 33.24
C LYS A 19 8.26 -12.24 31.77
N THR A 20 7.83 -11.14 31.20
CA THR A 20 7.46 -11.04 29.79
C THR A 20 8.69 -11.13 28.91
N HIS A 21 9.00 -12.31 28.38
CA HIS A 21 9.86 -12.46 27.23
C HIS A 21 9.05 -12.21 25.95
N ASN A 22 9.62 -11.40 25.03
CA ASN A 22 9.01 -10.90 23.80
C ASN A 22 8.49 -12.03 22.91
N LEU A 23 7.22 -12.36 23.04
CA LEU A 23 6.45 -13.02 21.99
C LEU A 23 6.24 -12.01 20.85
N GLU A 24 6.19 -12.48 19.59
CA GLU A 24 5.83 -11.61 18.46
C GLU A 24 4.44 -11.03 18.71
N ARG A 25 4.42 -9.83 19.28
CA ARG A 25 3.17 -9.15 19.64
C ARG A 25 2.50 -8.70 18.35
N VAL A 26 1.20 -8.94 18.26
CA VAL A 26 0.33 -8.07 17.47
C VAL A 26 0.46 -6.69 18.14
N GLU A 27 1.25 -5.82 17.52
CA GLU A 27 1.51 -4.49 18.05
C GLU A 27 0.28 -3.61 17.85
N ALA A 28 -0.68 -3.74 18.76
CA ALA A 28 -1.61 -2.64 19.01
C ALA A 28 -0.82 -1.50 19.66
N SER A 29 -1.17 -0.26 19.33
CA SER A 29 -0.54 0.93 19.91
C SER A 29 -0.42 0.77 21.44
N GLY A 30 0.78 0.50 21.91
CA GLY A 30 1.12 0.35 23.33
C GLY A 30 1.82 1.60 23.84
N VAL A 31 2.19 1.60 25.12
CA VAL A 31 3.01 2.65 25.71
C VAL A 31 4.33 2.74 24.92
N ALA A 32 4.68 3.94 24.47
CA ALA A 32 5.95 4.19 23.80
C ALA A 32 7.10 3.93 24.78
N ASN A 33 8.04 3.05 24.41
CA ASN A 33 9.26 2.89 25.19
C ASN A 33 10.21 4.04 24.85
N ASP A 34 10.45 4.93 25.80
CA ASP A 34 11.28 6.16 25.69
C ASP A 34 12.77 5.95 25.45
N LYS A 35 13.24 4.72 25.41
CA LYS A 35 14.65 4.49 25.07
C LYS A 35 14.80 4.58 23.57
N GLU A 36 15.77 5.38 23.09
CA GLU A 36 16.16 5.49 21.67
C GLU A 36 16.01 4.13 20.99
N ALA A 37 14.97 4.00 20.16
CA ALA A 37 14.73 2.75 19.46
C ALA A 37 16.01 2.41 18.70
N PRO A 38 16.60 1.24 18.90
CA PRO A 38 17.77 0.84 18.16
C PRO A 38 17.41 0.95 16.66
N LEU A 39 18.39 1.34 15.86
CA LEU A 39 18.22 1.33 14.42
C LEU A 39 17.47 0.06 14.01
N SER A 40 16.47 0.19 13.16
CA SER A 40 15.48 -0.86 12.90
C SER A 40 16.07 -2.24 12.61
N TRP A 41 17.18 -2.30 11.86
CA TRP A 41 17.90 -3.53 11.56
C TRP A 41 18.66 -4.15 12.77
N ARG A 42 18.83 -3.38 13.84
CA ARG A 42 19.43 -3.85 15.12
C ARG A 42 18.41 -4.46 16.06
N SER A 43 17.12 -4.30 15.79
CA SER A 43 16.06 -4.86 16.63
C SER A 43 16.12 -6.40 16.63
N LYS A 44 15.81 -7.01 17.76
CA LYS A 44 15.68 -8.48 17.84
C LYS A 44 14.61 -9.00 16.91
N GLU A 45 13.59 -8.19 16.67
CA GLU A 45 12.48 -8.46 15.75
C GLU A 45 12.95 -8.72 14.31
N VAL A 46 13.87 -7.90 13.79
CA VAL A 46 14.46 -8.10 12.47
C VAL A 46 15.52 -9.20 12.49
N ARG A 47 16.42 -9.17 13.49
CA ARG A 47 17.54 -10.10 13.56
C ARG A 47 17.11 -11.56 13.67
N ASN A 48 16.03 -11.85 14.40
CA ASN A 48 15.57 -13.22 14.66
C ASN A 48 14.47 -13.68 13.71
N TYR A 49 14.01 -12.83 12.79
CA TYR A 49 12.96 -13.20 11.86
C TYR A 49 13.46 -14.20 10.80
N MET A 50 12.73 -15.30 10.62
CA MET A 50 13.08 -16.39 9.68
C MET A 50 12.46 -16.13 8.30
N GLY A 51 12.83 -15.02 7.67
CA GLY A 51 12.30 -14.58 6.38
C GLY A 51 12.81 -13.20 6.01
N SER A 52 12.25 -12.62 4.94
CA SER A 52 12.58 -11.28 4.48
C SER A 52 11.71 -10.25 5.21
N ARG A 53 12.34 -9.43 6.05
CA ARG A 53 11.67 -8.36 6.81
C ARG A 53 12.53 -7.11 6.83
N THR A 54 11.91 -5.97 6.50
CA THR A 54 12.50 -4.64 6.58
C THR A 54 11.65 -3.78 7.52
N VAL A 55 12.28 -3.09 8.46
CA VAL A 55 11.62 -2.13 9.35
C VAL A 55 12.22 -0.75 9.13
N ILE A 56 11.37 0.24 8.86
CA ILE A 56 11.74 1.64 8.72
C ILE A 56 11.35 2.35 10.02
N SER A 57 12.32 2.77 10.81
CA SER A 57 12.09 3.41 12.10
C SER A 57 11.71 4.89 11.94
N ASN A 58 11.11 5.49 12.97
CA ASN A 58 10.83 6.93 13.01
C ASN A 58 12.07 7.77 12.72
N LYS A 59 13.24 7.37 13.23
CA LYS A 59 14.51 8.05 12.95
C LYS A 59 14.85 8.03 11.45
N GLN A 60 14.61 6.92 10.76
CA GLN A 60 14.80 6.83 9.32
C GLN A 60 13.75 7.66 8.58
N LEU A 61 12.49 7.60 9.02
CA LEU A 61 11.42 8.40 8.42
C LEU A 61 11.68 9.91 8.51
N THR A 62 12.14 10.39 9.65
CA THR A 62 12.32 11.82 9.91
C THR A 62 13.66 12.39 9.46
N LYS A 63 14.70 11.55 9.34
CA LYS A 63 16.08 11.96 9.04
C LYS A 63 16.60 11.48 7.69
N SER A 64 15.91 10.58 7.02
CA SER A 64 16.10 10.32 5.59
C SER A 64 15.24 11.28 4.76
N ALA A 65 15.66 11.54 3.54
CA ALA A 65 14.99 12.49 2.69
C ALA A 65 13.67 11.96 2.08
N ASN A 66 12.76 11.42 2.91
CA ASN A 66 11.44 10.97 2.50
C ASN A 66 10.36 11.99 2.88
N GLN A 67 9.38 12.20 2.00
CA GLN A 67 8.28 13.14 2.21
C GLN A 67 6.96 12.44 2.56
N SER A 68 6.86 11.15 2.25
CA SER A 68 5.64 10.38 2.43
C SER A 68 5.93 8.94 2.82
N ILE A 69 4.91 8.23 3.25
CA ILE A 69 4.98 6.78 3.53
C ILE A 69 5.39 6.01 2.27
N GLU A 70 4.89 6.41 1.12
CA GLU A 70 5.21 5.79 -0.17
C GLU A 70 6.67 5.95 -0.52
N GLU A 71 7.24 7.15 -0.34
CA GLU A 71 8.66 7.36 -0.57
C GLU A 71 9.52 6.53 0.38
N ALA A 72 9.11 6.41 1.64
CA ALA A 72 9.79 5.55 2.60
C ALA A 72 9.74 4.06 2.18
N LEU A 73 8.62 3.60 1.63
CA LEU A 73 8.47 2.23 1.13
C LEU A 73 9.30 1.95 -0.13
N GLN A 74 9.70 2.97 -0.89
CA GLN A 74 10.64 2.79 -2.02
C GLN A 74 12.03 2.34 -1.57
N ASN A 75 12.38 2.57 -0.30
CA ASN A 75 13.64 2.10 0.29
C ASN A 75 13.58 0.64 0.76
N VAL A 76 12.52 -0.10 0.40
CA VAL A 76 12.38 -1.53 0.70
C VAL A 76 12.72 -2.35 -0.54
N PRO A 77 13.71 -3.27 -0.49
CA PRO A 77 14.05 -4.12 -1.63
C PRO A 77 12.83 -4.88 -2.16
N GLY A 78 12.67 -4.95 -3.49
CA GLY A 78 11.58 -5.68 -4.13
C GLY A 78 10.21 -4.99 -4.07
N VAL A 79 10.11 -3.81 -3.46
CA VAL A 79 8.91 -2.95 -3.45
C VAL A 79 9.10 -1.82 -4.45
N HIS A 80 8.13 -1.63 -5.32
CA HIS A 80 8.10 -0.53 -6.28
C HIS A 80 6.83 0.28 -6.09
N ILE A 81 6.99 1.55 -5.76
CA ILE A 81 5.90 2.50 -5.52
C ILE A 81 5.78 3.44 -6.71
N ARG A 82 4.55 3.74 -7.08
CA ARG A 82 4.22 4.77 -8.06
C ARG A 82 3.54 5.93 -7.34
N ASN A 83 4.28 7.00 -7.16
CA ASN A 83 3.79 8.22 -6.54
C ASN A 83 3.44 9.25 -7.61
N ALA A 84 2.31 9.06 -8.27
CA ALA A 84 1.87 9.93 -9.36
C ALA A 84 1.37 11.30 -8.90
N THR A 85 1.05 11.45 -7.63
CA THR A 85 0.52 12.71 -7.08
C THR A 85 1.59 13.55 -6.39
N GLY A 86 2.70 12.97 -6.03
CA GLY A 86 3.77 13.60 -5.25
C GLY A 86 3.46 13.75 -3.76
N ILE A 87 2.20 13.56 -3.36
CA ILE A 87 1.76 13.72 -1.97
C ILE A 87 1.51 12.40 -1.25
N GLY A 88 1.74 11.29 -1.93
CA GLY A 88 1.57 9.98 -1.35
C GLY A 88 0.13 9.55 -1.10
N ALA A 89 -0.81 10.15 -1.80
CA ALA A 89 -2.20 10.00 -1.45
C ALA A 89 -2.90 8.77 -2.06
N VAL A 90 -2.36 8.16 -3.09
CA VAL A 90 -2.93 6.95 -3.70
C VAL A 90 -1.81 5.97 -3.98
N PRO A 91 -1.42 5.18 -3.00
CA PRO A 91 -0.32 4.26 -3.22
C PRO A 91 -0.70 3.19 -4.23
N SER A 92 0.06 3.13 -5.29
CA SER A 92 0.07 1.99 -6.18
C SER A 92 1.42 1.33 -6.05
N PHE A 93 1.45 0.16 -5.45
CA PHE A 93 2.70 -0.55 -5.26
C PHE A 93 2.68 -1.95 -5.85
N SER A 94 3.83 -2.40 -6.25
CA SER A 94 4.08 -3.79 -6.60
C SER A 94 5.13 -4.38 -5.67
N VAL A 95 5.01 -5.66 -5.40
CA VAL A 95 5.98 -6.40 -4.62
C VAL A 95 6.43 -7.60 -5.44
N ARG A 96 7.75 -7.77 -5.59
CA ARG A 96 8.35 -8.91 -6.30
C ARG A 96 7.76 -9.14 -7.70
N GLY A 97 7.45 -8.05 -8.41
CA GLY A 97 6.98 -8.09 -9.81
C GLY A 97 5.49 -8.29 -10.03
N PHE A 98 4.70 -8.42 -8.99
CA PHE A 98 3.25 -8.45 -9.10
C PHE A 98 2.63 -7.12 -8.64
N GLY A 99 1.42 -6.79 -9.14
CA GLY A 99 0.69 -5.59 -8.77
C GLY A 99 0.99 -4.35 -9.59
N GLY A 100 1.88 -4.43 -10.55
CA GLY A 100 2.17 -3.36 -11.50
C GLY A 100 0.98 -2.96 -12.41
N GLY A 101 -0.11 -3.68 -12.28
CA GLY A 101 -1.31 -3.54 -13.08
C GLY A 101 -1.94 -2.15 -13.12
N SER A 102 -2.94 -2.02 -13.95
CA SER A 102 -3.33 -0.73 -14.51
C SER A 102 -4.08 0.24 -13.63
N SER A 103 -4.72 -0.13 -12.57
CA SER A 103 -5.75 0.77 -12.04
C SER A 103 -5.83 0.85 -10.52
N GLY A 104 -4.86 0.34 -9.79
CA GLY A 104 -4.98 0.23 -8.34
C GLY A 104 -5.94 -0.86 -7.87
N HIS A 105 -6.45 -1.67 -8.79
CA HIS A 105 -7.37 -2.77 -8.50
C HIS A 105 -6.65 -4.09 -8.16
N SER A 106 -5.35 -4.13 -8.13
CA SER A 106 -4.59 -5.32 -7.76
C SER A 106 -3.77 -5.06 -6.51
N ASN A 107 -4.08 -5.78 -5.45
CA ASN A 107 -3.29 -5.75 -4.24
C ASN A 107 -2.29 -6.88 -4.21
N THR A 108 -1.07 -6.51 -3.90
CA THR A 108 0.04 -7.45 -3.78
C THR A 108 0.44 -7.70 -2.34
N ALA A 109 0.10 -6.77 -1.45
CA ALA A 109 0.38 -6.88 -0.03
C ALA A 109 -0.81 -6.38 0.79
N MET A 110 -0.99 -6.92 1.97
CA MET A 110 -1.96 -6.42 2.93
C MET A 110 -1.39 -5.23 3.67
N VAL A 111 -2.16 -4.16 3.76
CA VAL A 111 -1.80 -2.99 4.56
C VAL A 111 -2.53 -3.02 5.89
N LEU A 112 -1.77 -2.91 6.96
CA LEU A 112 -2.25 -2.82 8.34
C LEU A 112 -1.93 -1.45 8.92
N VAL A 113 -2.77 -0.98 9.82
CA VAL A 113 -2.46 0.13 10.72
C VAL A 113 -2.58 -0.39 12.15
N ASN A 114 -1.47 -0.36 12.89
CA ASN A 114 -1.38 -0.93 14.23
C ASN A 114 -1.81 -2.41 14.30
N GLY A 115 -1.44 -3.21 13.31
CA GLY A 115 -1.79 -4.63 13.22
C GLY A 115 -3.21 -4.93 12.71
N ILE A 116 -4.04 -3.91 12.50
CA ILE A 116 -5.42 -4.05 12.06
C ILE A 116 -5.51 -3.83 10.55
N PRO A 117 -6.05 -4.78 9.77
CA PRO A 117 -6.24 -4.61 8.34
C PRO A 117 -7.06 -3.37 8.01
N ILE A 118 -6.61 -2.59 7.03
CA ILE A 118 -7.38 -1.44 6.56
C ILE A 118 -8.66 -1.93 5.89
N TYR A 119 -8.56 -3.03 5.15
CA TYR A 119 -9.69 -3.71 4.54
C TYR A 119 -9.32 -5.14 4.14
N VAL A 120 -10.31 -5.98 3.92
CA VAL A 120 -10.15 -7.38 3.54
C VAL A 120 -11.21 -7.76 2.52
N ALA A 121 -10.88 -8.67 1.63
CA ALA A 121 -11.70 -9.30 0.59
C ALA A 121 -13.23 -9.03 0.60
N PRO A 122 -13.92 -9.12 -0.54
CA PRO A 122 -13.45 -9.69 -1.79
C PRO A 122 -12.77 -8.68 -2.72
N TYR A 123 -13.06 -7.41 -2.55
CA TYR A 123 -12.51 -6.36 -3.36
C TYR A 123 -11.59 -5.48 -2.52
N VAL A 124 -10.34 -5.66 -2.75
CA VAL A 124 -9.31 -4.89 -2.10
C VAL A 124 -8.76 -3.90 -3.11
N ASP A 125 -9.10 -2.64 -2.93
CA ASP A 125 -8.57 -1.54 -3.73
C ASP A 125 -7.77 -0.63 -2.80
N ILE A 126 -6.44 -0.68 -2.93
CA ILE A 126 -5.54 0.16 -2.14
C ILE A 126 -5.75 1.64 -2.42
N SER A 127 -6.25 1.98 -3.59
CA SER A 127 -6.59 3.36 -3.89
C SER A 127 -7.78 3.89 -3.09
N ILE A 128 -8.43 3.03 -2.31
CA ILE A 128 -9.64 3.41 -1.59
C ILE A 128 -9.36 4.20 -0.34
N PRO A 129 -8.59 3.77 0.61
CA PRO A 129 -8.08 4.73 1.57
C PRO A 129 -6.65 5.06 1.18
N ILE A 130 -6.47 6.15 0.59
CA ILE A 130 -5.22 6.84 0.74
C ILE A 130 -4.75 6.60 2.14
N PHE A 131 -3.56 6.09 2.36
CA PHE A 131 -3.12 5.74 3.70
C PHE A 131 -3.83 6.54 4.80
N PRO A 132 -4.63 5.91 5.65
CA PRO A 132 -5.42 6.64 6.65
C PRO A 132 -4.53 7.19 7.78
N VAL A 133 -3.23 7.19 7.59
CA VAL A 133 -2.26 7.77 8.51
C VAL A 133 -1.30 8.66 7.73
N THR A 134 -1.02 9.81 8.27
CA THR A 134 -0.08 10.75 7.71
C THR A 134 1.33 10.41 8.14
N PHE A 135 2.31 10.79 7.35
CA PHE A 135 3.72 10.51 7.58
C PHE A 135 4.19 10.91 9.00
N GLN A 136 3.72 12.05 9.51
CA GLN A 136 4.15 12.57 10.81
C GLN A 136 3.59 11.78 12.02
N SER A 137 2.46 11.09 11.84
CA SER A 137 1.86 10.23 12.90
C SER A 137 2.53 8.86 13.01
N VAL A 138 3.40 8.49 12.06
CA VAL A 138 4.03 7.18 12.02
C VAL A 138 5.22 7.07 12.97
N ASP A 139 5.27 6.01 13.76
CA ASP A 139 6.43 5.60 14.53
C ASP A 139 7.38 4.72 13.71
N ARG A 140 6.86 3.69 13.07
CA ARG A 140 7.62 2.80 12.20
C ARG A 140 6.74 2.11 11.17
N ILE A 141 7.38 1.63 10.12
CA ILE A 141 6.74 0.79 9.10
C ILE A 141 7.47 -0.55 9.07
N SER A 142 6.74 -1.63 9.25
CA SER A 142 7.25 -3.00 9.13
C SER A 142 6.75 -3.61 7.83
N VAL A 143 7.67 -4.05 7.00
CA VAL A 143 7.37 -4.74 5.74
C VAL A 143 7.89 -6.16 5.84
N THR A 144 6.99 -7.11 5.88
CA THR A 144 7.29 -8.54 5.79
C THR A 144 6.96 -9.01 4.40
N LYS A 145 7.97 -9.45 3.65
CA LYS A 145 7.78 -9.94 2.28
C LYS A 145 7.57 -11.44 2.31
N GLY A 146 6.59 -11.89 1.54
CA GLY A 146 6.19 -13.31 1.56
C GLY A 146 5.49 -13.70 2.87
N GLY A 147 4.88 -14.81 2.91
CA GLY A 147 4.56 -15.68 3.96
C GLY A 147 3.70 -15.46 5.14
N GLU A 148 3.02 -14.46 5.19
CA GLU A 148 2.10 -14.22 6.29
C GLU A 148 0.66 -14.72 6.00
N SER A 149 0.49 -15.58 4.98
CA SER A 149 -0.83 -16.06 4.54
C SER A 149 -1.58 -16.85 5.61
N VAL A 150 -0.87 -17.60 6.45
CA VAL A 150 -1.48 -18.34 7.56
C VAL A 150 -2.11 -17.36 8.56
N ARG A 151 -1.38 -16.33 8.96
CA ARG A 151 -1.86 -15.37 9.97
C ARG A 151 -2.85 -14.36 9.39
N TYR A 152 -2.58 -13.78 8.22
CA TYR A 152 -3.33 -12.65 7.69
C TYR A 152 -4.34 -13.02 6.61
N GLY A 153 -4.14 -14.12 5.88
CA GLY A 153 -5.11 -14.68 4.92
C GLY A 153 -4.91 -14.20 3.48
N PRO A 154 -5.98 -13.84 2.78
CA PRO A 154 -5.89 -13.46 1.37
C PRO A 154 -5.14 -12.13 1.15
N ASN A 155 -4.72 -11.89 -0.09
CA ASN A 155 -4.07 -10.64 -0.53
C ASN A 155 -2.69 -10.37 0.12
N VAL A 156 -1.96 -11.42 0.51
CA VAL A 156 -0.65 -11.30 1.17
C VAL A 156 0.49 -11.98 0.40
N PHE A 157 0.28 -12.34 -0.85
CA PHE A 157 1.32 -13.03 -1.63
C PHE A 157 2.60 -12.18 -1.83
N GLY A 158 2.51 -10.86 -1.86
CA GLY A 158 3.65 -9.96 -1.81
C GLY A 158 4.11 -9.61 -0.39
N GLY A 159 3.31 -9.95 0.63
CA GLY A 159 3.63 -9.70 2.03
C GLY A 159 2.64 -8.83 2.77
N VAL A 160 3.10 -8.27 3.90
CA VAL A 160 2.34 -7.41 4.80
C VAL A 160 3.10 -6.13 5.07
N ILE A 161 2.43 -5.00 4.93
CA ILE A 161 2.93 -3.67 5.28
C ILE A 161 2.16 -3.22 6.51
N ASN A 162 2.81 -3.17 7.67
CA ASN A 162 2.21 -2.69 8.91
C ASN A 162 2.74 -1.30 9.25
N VAL A 163 1.87 -0.30 9.17
CA VAL A 163 2.16 1.08 9.56
C VAL A 163 1.78 1.25 11.01
N ILE A 164 2.77 1.49 11.86
CA ILE A 164 2.59 1.62 13.30
C ILE A 164 2.65 3.11 13.64
N THR A 165 1.60 3.62 14.25
CA THR A 165 1.50 5.01 14.68
C THR A 165 2.19 5.24 16.01
N LYS A 166 2.51 6.50 16.33
CA LYS A 166 3.07 6.87 17.63
C LYS A 166 2.13 6.43 18.74
N GLY A 167 2.67 5.71 19.72
CA GLY A 167 1.94 5.24 20.88
C GLY A 167 1.71 6.32 21.95
N ILE A 168 0.89 6.02 22.95
CA ILE A 168 0.65 6.86 24.13
C ILE A 168 1.93 6.90 24.97
N PRO A 169 2.55 8.08 25.20
CA PRO A 169 3.77 8.17 26.00
C PRO A 169 3.51 7.97 27.49
N THR A 170 4.55 7.55 28.22
CA THR A 170 4.47 7.35 29.67
C THR A 170 4.23 8.68 30.41
N ASN A 171 4.94 9.73 30.01
CA ASN A 171 4.73 11.08 30.51
C ASN A 171 3.90 11.88 29.50
N TRP A 172 3.22 12.91 29.96
CA TRP A 172 2.48 13.78 29.06
C TRP A 172 3.42 14.53 28.14
N GLU A 173 3.20 14.37 26.83
CA GLU A 173 3.97 15.00 25.75
C GLU A 173 3.05 15.71 24.80
N SER A 174 3.56 16.78 24.23
CA SER A 174 2.89 17.49 23.14
C SER A 174 3.89 17.79 22.02
N GLN A 175 3.37 17.79 20.81
CA GLN A 175 4.15 18.05 19.59
C GLN A 175 3.34 18.92 18.64
N VAL A 176 4.01 19.93 18.09
CA VAL A 176 3.48 20.76 17.00
C VAL A 176 4.53 20.77 15.90
N SER A 177 4.12 20.45 14.70
CA SER A 177 5.04 20.52 13.57
C SER A 177 4.38 21.02 12.31
N GLU A 178 5.16 21.70 11.50
CA GLU A 178 4.79 22.22 10.20
C GLU A 178 5.81 21.81 9.15
N ARG A 179 5.32 21.32 8.01
CA ARG A 179 6.11 21.02 6.84
C ARG A 179 5.57 21.80 5.65
N ALA A 180 6.41 22.59 5.01
CA ALA A 180 6.07 23.34 3.81
C ALA A 180 6.91 22.81 2.64
N THR A 181 6.23 22.30 1.60
CA THR A 181 6.86 21.80 0.38
C THR A 181 6.62 22.79 -0.76
N PHE A 182 7.70 23.18 -1.42
CA PHE A 182 7.73 24.03 -2.62
C PHE A 182 7.98 23.17 -3.84
N TRP A 183 7.06 23.18 -4.79
CA TRP A 183 7.17 22.41 -6.01
C TRP A 183 7.85 23.21 -7.14
N GLY A 184 8.89 22.64 -7.72
CA GLY A 184 9.47 23.13 -8.96
C GLY A 184 8.64 22.70 -10.16
N LYS A 185 7.74 23.58 -10.64
CA LYS A 185 6.80 23.28 -11.74
C LYS A 185 7.30 23.74 -13.12
N SER A 186 8.60 23.94 -13.30
CA SER A 186 9.16 24.26 -14.60
C SER A 186 10.05 23.15 -15.13
N GLU A 187 10.19 23.05 -16.44
CA GLU A 187 10.98 22.00 -17.09
C GLU A 187 12.47 22.05 -16.73
N ASN A 188 12.98 23.23 -16.43
CA ASN A 188 14.35 23.44 -15.93
C ASN A 188 14.46 23.32 -14.39
N GLY A 189 13.40 22.93 -13.69
CA GLY A 189 13.37 22.76 -12.24
C GLY A 189 13.25 24.06 -11.45
N GLY A 190 12.90 25.18 -12.09
CA GLY A 190 12.56 26.43 -11.40
C GLY A 190 11.23 26.32 -10.65
N PHE A 191 11.08 27.09 -9.57
CA PHE A 191 9.88 27.10 -8.74
C PHE A 191 8.75 27.92 -9.33
N PHE A 192 9.06 28.79 -10.28
CA PHE A 192 8.08 29.64 -10.96
C PHE A 192 8.17 29.39 -12.46
N ASN A 193 7.03 29.24 -13.12
CA ASN A 193 6.98 29.17 -14.56
C ASN A 193 7.10 30.57 -15.16
N GLN A 194 8.25 30.91 -15.74
CA GLN A 194 8.50 32.20 -16.34
C GLN A 194 7.70 32.43 -17.64
N ASN A 195 7.24 31.36 -18.29
CA ASN A 195 6.59 31.41 -19.62
C ASN A 195 5.07 31.40 -19.58
N SER A 196 4.45 31.26 -18.41
CA SER A 196 3.00 31.25 -18.30
C SER A 196 2.47 32.64 -18.00
N LYS A 197 1.70 33.18 -18.92
CA LYS A 197 1.11 34.53 -18.77
C LYS A 197 0.11 34.63 -17.62
N ASN A 198 -0.48 33.51 -17.14
CA ASN A 198 -1.61 33.52 -16.24
C ASN A 198 -1.59 32.54 -15.07
N LEU A 199 -0.58 31.71 -14.92
CA LEU A 199 -0.59 30.64 -13.93
C LEU A 199 0.74 30.63 -13.15
N ASP A 200 0.64 30.59 -11.82
CA ASP A 200 1.69 30.22 -10.88
C ASP A 200 2.80 31.23 -10.58
N LYS A 201 2.53 32.50 -10.71
CA LYS A 201 3.41 33.53 -10.10
C LYS A 201 3.22 33.63 -8.58
N SER A 202 2.11 33.09 -8.06
CA SER A 202 1.84 33.07 -6.62
C SER A 202 2.60 31.93 -5.94
N LEU A 203 3.27 32.25 -4.86
CA LEU A 203 3.92 31.25 -3.99
C LEU A 203 2.91 30.20 -3.52
N ALA A 204 1.71 30.59 -3.19
CA ALA A 204 0.63 29.72 -2.70
C ALA A 204 0.24 28.63 -3.72
N ASN A 205 0.34 28.89 -5.02
CA ASN A 205 0.02 27.93 -6.07
C ASN A 205 1.08 26.83 -6.25
N ASN A 206 2.22 26.95 -5.57
CA ASN A 206 3.33 26.00 -5.63
C ASN A 206 3.62 25.33 -4.30
N MET A 207 2.81 25.59 -3.28
CA MET A 207 3.05 25.13 -1.92
C MET A 207 2.06 24.06 -1.46
N LEU A 208 2.57 23.16 -0.67
CA LEU A 208 1.80 22.19 0.10
C LEU A 208 2.26 22.26 1.56
N PHE A 209 1.31 22.41 2.47
CA PHE A 209 1.51 22.49 3.91
C PHE A 209 1.01 21.22 4.59
N ASP A 210 1.76 20.71 5.56
CA ASP A 210 1.44 19.55 6.36
C ASP A 210 1.63 19.87 7.84
N THR A 211 0.53 20.28 8.49
CA THR A 211 0.47 20.64 9.90
C THR A 211 0.12 19.41 10.73
N TYR A 212 0.88 19.16 11.79
CA TYR A 212 0.65 18.04 12.69
C TYR A 212 0.66 18.49 14.16
N LEU A 213 -0.34 18.04 14.89
CA LEU A 213 -0.49 18.25 16.33
C LEU A 213 -0.66 16.91 17.02
N ARG A 214 0.05 16.69 18.13
CA ARG A 214 -0.09 15.53 18.98
C ARG A 214 -0.04 15.97 20.44
N THR A 215 -0.93 15.43 21.26
CA THR A 215 -0.86 15.60 22.73
C THR A 215 -1.41 14.36 23.40
N GLY A 216 -0.80 13.95 24.51
CA GLY A 216 -1.25 12.80 25.26
C GLY A 216 -0.20 12.26 26.21
N GLY A 217 -0.62 11.28 26.98
CA GLY A 217 0.22 10.58 27.95
C GLY A 217 -0.59 9.75 28.92
N MET A 218 0.09 9.12 29.85
CA MET A 218 -0.56 8.43 30.96
C MET A 218 -1.08 9.48 31.96
N MET A 219 -2.38 9.48 32.21
CA MET A 219 -3.01 10.33 33.24
C MET A 219 -2.78 9.78 34.64
N ASN A 220 -2.67 8.47 34.74
CA ASN A 220 -2.32 7.73 35.95
C ASN A 220 -1.73 6.37 35.57
N LYS A 221 -1.41 5.50 36.52
CA LYS A 221 -0.83 4.17 36.26
C LYS A 221 -1.75 3.22 35.43
N HIS A 222 -3.03 3.53 35.35
CA HIS A 222 -4.03 2.68 34.68
C HIS A 222 -4.53 3.25 33.37
N PHE A 223 -4.63 4.56 33.23
CA PHE A 223 -5.30 5.18 32.10
C PHE A 223 -4.40 6.16 31.35
N GLY A 224 -4.33 5.99 30.06
CA GLY A 224 -3.64 6.87 29.14
C GLY A 224 -4.52 7.25 27.94
N ILE A 225 -4.29 8.44 27.42
CA ILE A 225 -5.02 8.98 26.26
C ILE A 225 -4.08 9.80 25.38
N GLN A 226 -4.34 9.78 24.08
CA GLN A 226 -3.60 10.57 23.10
C GLN A 226 -4.53 11.02 21.97
N ALA A 227 -4.38 12.28 21.57
CA ALA A 227 -5.02 12.84 20.39
C ALA A 227 -3.97 13.27 19.36
N GLN A 228 -4.25 13.01 18.08
CA GLN A 228 -3.41 13.40 16.96
C GLN A 228 -4.28 14.06 15.89
N VAL A 229 -3.81 15.16 15.33
CA VAL A 229 -4.46 15.87 14.24
C VAL A 229 -3.43 16.16 13.16
N ASN A 230 -3.80 15.93 11.91
CA ASN A 230 -2.96 16.30 10.80
C ASN A 230 -3.78 16.92 9.67
N TRP A 231 -3.27 18.01 9.11
CA TRP A 231 -3.83 18.70 7.96
C TRP A 231 -2.77 18.86 6.87
N LEU A 232 -3.05 18.24 5.72
CA LEU A 232 -2.28 18.41 4.50
C LEU A 232 -3.11 19.25 3.54
N LYS A 233 -2.71 20.51 3.28
CA LYS A 233 -3.46 21.45 2.47
C LYS A 233 -2.57 22.27 1.55
N GLY A 234 -3.00 22.45 0.30
CA GLY A 234 -2.27 23.25 -0.70
C GLY A 234 -2.41 22.70 -2.11
N GLN A 235 -1.31 22.69 -2.84
CA GLN A 235 -1.25 22.25 -4.23
C GLN A 235 -0.28 21.06 -4.37
N GLY A 236 -0.62 20.09 -5.23
CA GLY A 236 0.31 19.07 -5.67
C GLY A 236 1.37 19.63 -6.64
N PHE A 237 2.23 18.75 -7.15
CA PHE A 237 3.35 19.17 -8.03
C PHE A 237 2.92 19.58 -9.46
N ARG A 238 1.67 19.35 -9.85
CA ARG A 238 1.14 19.77 -11.14
C ARG A 238 0.28 21.04 -10.97
N TYR A 239 0.02 21.73 -12.08
CA TYR A 239 -0.86 22.90 -12.05
C TYR A 239 -2.29 22.50 -11.70
N ASN A 240 -3.02 23.39 -11.03
CA ASN A 240 -4.40 23.17 -10.63
C ASN A 240 -4.64 21.81 -9.99
N SER A 241 -3.82 21.49 -8.99
CA SER A 241 -3.91 20.24 -8.25
C SER A 241 -4.16 20.45 -6.75
N PRO A 242 -5.28 21.10 -6.38
CA PRO A 242 -5.61 21.36 -4.99
C PRO A 242 -5.74 20.04 -4.21
N THR A 243 -5.25 20.11 -2.98
CA THR A 243 -5.23 18.98 -2.03
C THR A 243 -5.68 19.47 -0.67
N ASN A 244 -6.56 18.72 -0.03
CA ASN A 244 -7.02 18.95 1.34
C ASN A 244 -7.30 17.61 2.01
N ILE A 245 -6.42 17.21 2.93
CA ILE A 245 -6.50 15.94 3.65
C ILE A 245 -6.49 16.24 5.14
N GLN A 246 -7.43 15.67 5.86
CA GLN A 246 -7.59 15.85 7.30
C GLN A 246 -7.61 14.46 7.97
N ASN A 247 -6.87 14.31 9.03
CA ASN A 247 -6.82 13.09 9.81
C ASN A 247 -6.86 13.42 11.30
N TYR A 248 -7.79 12.81 12.01
CA TYR A 248 -8.02 12.96 13.44
C TYR A 248 -7.97 11.58 14.07
N MET A 249 -7.11 11.39 15.03
CA MET A 249 -6.93 10.12 15.74
C MET A 249 -7.05 10.33 17.24
N LEU A 250 -7.76 9.45 17.89
CA LEU A 250 -7.89 9.37 19.35
C LEU A 250 -7.57 7.95 19.78
N ASP A 251 -6.55 7.81 20.59
CA ASP A 251 -6.14 6.53 21.16
C ASP A 251 -6.29 6.54 22.68
N SER A 252 -6.70 5.43 23.26
CA SER A 252 -6.76 5.24 24.71
C SER A 252 -6.21 3.89 25.12
N LEU A 253 -5.64 3.85 26.31
CA LEU A 253 -5.12 2.65 26.97
C LEU A 253 -5.70 2.57 28.38
N TYR A 254 -6.25 1.42 28.73
CA TYR A 254 -6.63 1.09 30.09
C TYR A 254 -5.91 -0.17 30.55
N GLN A 255 -4.96 0.02 31.47
CA GLN A 255 -4.21 -1.04 32.13
C GLN A 255 -5.02 -1.53 33.34
N ILE A 256 -5.72 -2.67 33.21
CA ILE A 256 -6.55 -3.24 34.27
C ILE A 256 -5.64 -3.71 35.42
N ASN A 257 -4.58 -4.45 35.06
CA ASN A 257 -3.51 -4.90 35.92
C ASN A 257 -2.28 -5.24 35.06
N ASP A 258 -1.21 -5.73 35.64
CA ASP A 258 0.04 -6.02 34.94
C ASP A 258 -0.13 -6.99 33.76
N ASN A 259 -1.11 -7.86 33.82
CA ASN A 259 -1.36 -8.90 32.81
C ASN A 259 -2.50 -8.57 31.85
N ASN A 260 -3.31 -7.56 32.12
CA ASN A 260 -4.52 -7.27 31.37
C ASN A 260 -4.60 -5.82 30.95
N LYS A 261 -4.79 -5.57 29.68
CA LYS A 261 -4.98 -4.22 29.15
C LYS A 261 -6.01 -4.19 28.01
N ILE A 262 -6.62 -3.03 27.88
CA ILE A 262 -7.50 -2.69 26.75
C ILE A 262 -6.92 -1.46 26.07
N THR A 263 -6.77 -1.52 24.76
CA THR A 263 -6.50 -0.34 23.92
C THR A 263 -7.72 -0.09 23.06
N ALA A 264 -8.10 1.17 22.88
CA ALA A 264 -9.17 1.53 21.97
C ALA A 264 -8.75 2.72 21.12
N PHE A 265 -9.25 2.76 19.90
CA PHE A 265 -8.95 3.86 18.98
C PHE A 265 -10.20 4.29 18.22
N PHE A 266 -10.21 5.55 17.88
CA PHE A 266 -11.14 6.13 16.92
C PHE A 266 -10.36 7.02 15.97
N GLN A 267 -10.69 6.93 14.67
CA GLN A 267 -10.08 7.75 13.63
C GLN A 267 -11.16 8.27 12.69
N TYR A 268 -11.08 9.56 12.38
CA TYR A 268 -11.81 10.18 11.29
C TYR A 268 -10.83 10.75 10.27
N TYR A 269 -11.05 10.39 9.01
CA TYR A 269 -10.20 10.79 7.92
C TYR A 269 -11.06 11.31 6.76
N ASN A 270 -10.70 12.48 6.24
CA ASN A 270 -11.38 13.11 5.14
C ASN A 270 -10.35 13.61 4.14
N TYR A 271 -10.63 13.42 2.85
CA TYR A 271 -9.69 13.84 1.82
C TYR A 271 -10.37 14.34 0.56
N PHE A 272 -9.74 15.31 -0.05
CA PHE A 272 -9.97 15.77 -1.41
C PHE A 272 -8.62 16.01 -2.06
N MET A 273 -8.45 15.54 -3.29
CA MET A 273 -7.30 15.85 -4.12
C MET A 273 -7.69 15.86 -5.60
N ALA A 274 -7.25 16.88 -6.32
CA ALA A 274 -7.31 16.83 -7.77
C ALA A 274 -6.34 15.77 -8.32
N ASP A 275 -6.78 15.08 -9.36
CA ASP A 275 -5.98 14.07 -10.07
C ASP A 275 -5.79 14.51 -11.53
N PRO A 276 -4.75 15.28 -11.84
CA PRO A 276 -4.52 15.80 -13.20
C PRO A 276 -4.40 14.72 -14.28
N GLY A 277 -4.29 13.44 -13.89
CA GLY A 277 -4.28 12.30 -14.79
C GLY A 277 -3.06 12.24 -15.71
N THR A 278 -3.19 11.46 -16.76
CA THR A 278 -2.12 11.23 -17.72
C THR A 278 -2.11 12.30 -18.82
N LEU A 279 -0.94 12.47 -19.44
CA LEU A 279 -0.72 13.37 -20.59
C LEU A 279 -0.36 12.56 -21.83
N GLY A 280 -0.85 12.99 -23.00
CA GLY A 280 -0.32 12.51 -24.27
C GLY A 280 1.16 12.88 -24.46
N ILE A 281 1.84 12.28 -25.45
CA ILE A 281 3.28 12.45 -25.62
C ILE A 281 3.66 13.91 -25.88
N ASP A 282 2.89 14.62 -26.71
CA ASP A 282 3.20 16.01 -27.06
C ASP A 282 2.93 16.95 -25.89
N ALA A 283 1.81 16.74 -25.19
CA ALA A 283 1.49 17.49 -23.99
C ALA A 283 2.55 17.28 -22.89
N TYR A 284 3.01 16.02 -22.70
CA TYR A 284 4.09 15.70 -21.76
C TYR A 284 5.41 16.38 -22.13
N ASN A 285 5.77 16.36 -23.42
CA ASN A 285 6.99 16.95 -23.91
C ASN A 285 6.96 18.48 -23.84
N GLN A 286 5.80 19.08 -24.08
CA GLN A 286 5.61 20.53 -24.00
C GLN A 286 5.72 21.00 -22.55
N ASN A 287 4.99 20.38 -21.63
CA ASN A 287 5.04 20.71 -20.21
C ASN A 287 4.42 19.58 -19.37
N ARG A 288 5.24 18.78 -18.71
CA ARG A 288 4.78 17.65 -17.87
C ARG A 288 3.98 18.06 -16.63
N PHE A 289 4.01 19.31 -16.24
CA PHE A 289 3.30 19.83 -15.06
C PHE A 289 1.89 20.32 -15.38
N GLN A 290 1.48 20.38 -16.64
CA GLN A 290 0.16 20.86 -17.01
C GLN A 290 -0.95 19.93 -16.50
N ASN A 291 -2.10 20.52 -16.21
CA ASN A 291 -3.34 19.81 -15.90
C ASN A 291 -4.34 20.09 -17.03
N ASN A 292 -4.62 19.08 -17.84
CA ASN A 292 -5.64 19.13 -18.90
C ASN A 292 -6.93 18.38 -18.52
N ARG A 293 -7.06 17.98 -17.22
CA ARG A 293 -8.22 17.28 -16.68
C ARG A 293 -8.72 17.93 -15.39
N PRO A 294 -9.33 19.14 -15.50
CA PRO A 294 -9.71 19.92 -14.33
C PRO A 294 -10.82 19.27 -13.50
N ASN A 295 -11.58 18.36 -14.09
CA ASN A 295 -12.69 17.67 -13.40
C ASN A 295 -12.24 16.44 -12.62
N ASN A 296 -11.02 15.94 -12.91
CA ASN A 296 -10.53 14.76 -12.22
C ASN A 296 -10.21 15.06 -10.76
N ASN A 297 -10.83 14.31 -9.89
CA ASN A 297 -10.55 14.38 -8.46
C ASN A 297 -10.75 13.03 -7.78
N LYS A 298 -10.19 12.92 -6.60
CA LYS A 298 -10.39 11.82 -5.67
C LYS A 298 -10.77 12.40 -4.34
N SER A 299 -11.92 12.02 -3.85
CA SER A 299 -12.42 12.46 -2.55
C SER A 299 -12.98 11.29 -1.76
N GLY A 300 -13.15 11.49 -0.47
CA GLY A 300 -13.75 10.50 0.40
C GLY A 300 -13.52 10.76 1.87
N ARG A 301 -14.14 9.90 2.67
CA ARG A 301 -14.03 9.95 4.12
C ARG A 301 -14.00 8.53 4.69
N ALA A 302 -13.32 8.37 5.81
CA ALA A 302 -13.32 7.12 6.55
C ALA A 302 -13.48 7.37 8.05
N LYS A 303 -14.28 6.54 8.71
CA LYS A 303 -14.33 6.40 10.15
C LYS A 303 -13.82 5.01 10.48
N ARG A 304 -12.84 4.93 11.37
CA ARG A 304 -12.29 3.66 11.85
C ARG A 304 -12.36 3.64 13.36
N TRP A 305 -12.67 2.51 13.91
CA TRP A 305 -12.76 2.30 15.35
C TRP A 305 -12.33 0.89 15.72
N GLY A 306 -11.93 0.71 16.95
CA GLY A 306 -11.65 -0.62 17.46
C GLY A 306 -11.25 -0.61 18.92
N ALA A 307 -11.33 -1.82 19.49
CA ALA A 307 -10.84 -2.12 20.81
C ALA A 307 -10.11 -3.45 20.80
N VAL A 308 -8.99 -3.51 21.49
CA VAL A 308 -8.15 -4.70 21.60
C VAL A 308 -7.91 -4.99 23.08
N TYR A 309 -8.42 -6.12 23.53
CA TYR A 309 -8.11 -6.68 24.84
C TYR A 309 -6.93 -7.62 24.71
N GLN A 310 -5.96 -7.51 25.61
CA GLN A 310 -4.80 -8.39 25.71
C GLN A 310 -4.68 -8.90 27.15
N ASN A 311 -4.51 -10.23 27.25
CA ASN A 311 -4.23 -10.92 28.50
C ASN A 311 -2.94 -11.72 28.36
N PHE A 312 -2.06 -11.60 29.34
CA PHE A 312 -0.86 -12.43 29.47
C PHE A 312 -1.04 -13.38 30.63
N PHE A 313 -0.67 -14.64 30.46
CA PHE A 313 -0.89 -15.66 31.47
C PHE A 313 0.27 -16.65 31.55
N GLY A 314 0.42 -17.28 32.71
CA GLY A 314 1.39 -18.34 32.94
C GLY A 314 2.84 -17.85 32.93
N ASP A 315 3.76 -18.78 32.70
CA ASP A 315 5.20 -18.56 32.63
C ASP A 315 5.72 -19.08 31.29
N THR A 316 6.19 -18.21 30.42
CA THR A 316 6.68 -18.59 29.06
C THR A 316 7.97 -19.40 29.10
N ASP A 317 8.63 -19.55 30.26
CA ASP A 317 9.75 -20.47 30.45
C ASP A 317 9.27 -21.90 30.75
N LYS A 318 7.97 -22.10 30.97
CA LYS A 318 7.30 -23.38 31.18
C LYS A 318 6.06 -23.50 30.33
N ILE A 319 4.93 -23.02 30.83
CA ILE A 319 3.66 -22.96 30.12
C ILE A 319 3.06 -21.58 30.36
N GLY A 320 2.90 -20.80 29.30
CA GLY A 320 2.36 -19.45 29.36
C GLY A 320 1.98 -18.93 27.98
N GLY A 321 1.56 -17.69 27.90
CA GLY A 321 1.21 -17.13 26.61
C GLY A 321 0.47 -15.81 26.69
N ASP A 322 -0.20 -15.49 25.59
CA ASP A 322 -1.10 -14.35 25.51
C ASP A 322 -2.36 -14.68 24.74
N PHE A 323 -3.43 -14.05 25.15
CA PHE A 323 -4.70 -14.03 24.47
C PHE A 323 -5.03 -12.61 24.06
N THR A 324 -5.37 -12.42 22.78
CA THR A 324 -5.79 -11.15 22.22
C THR A 324 -7.19 -11.29 21.64
N PHE A 325 -8.08 -10.37 21.99
CA PHE A 325 -9.38 -10.26 21.38
C PHE A 325 -9.52 -8.87 20.76
N SER A 326 -9.68 -8.80 19.45
CA SER A 326 -9.83 -7.56 18.72
C SER A 326 -11.25 -7.45 18.16
N TYR A 327 -11.88 -6.30 18.40
CA TYR A 327 -13.06 -5.84 17.67
C TYR A 327 -12.68 -4.58 16.91
N TYR A 328 -12.95 -4.53 15.63
CA TYR A 328 -12.68 -3.36 14.82
C TYR A 328 -13.65 -3.22 13.65
N GLY A 329 -13.81 -1.99 13.20
CA GLY A 329 -14.63 -1.70 12.05
C GLY A 329 -14.22 -0.42 11.36
N HIS A 330 -14.78 -0.24 10.17
CA HIS A 330 -14.73 1.04 9.50
C HIS A 330 -15.91 1.27 8.56
N ASP A 331 -16.29 2.52 8.41
CA ASP A 331 -17.22 3.05 7.41
C ASP A 331 -16.43 4.01 6.54
N MET A 332 -16.29 3.67 5.28
CA MET A 332 -15.47 4.40 4.33
C MET A 332 -16.23 4.66 3.05
N SER A 333 -16.20 5.91 2.60
CA SER A 333 -16.69 6.28 1.28
C SER A 333 -15.57 6.87 0.44
N ARG A 334 -15.62 6.59 -0.84
CA ARG A 334 -14.83 7.27 -1.86
C ARG A 334 -15.73 7.75 -2.98
N ASP A 335 -15.35 8.87 -3.53
CA ASP A 335 -15.98 9.49 -4.68
C ASP A 335 -14.86 9.92 -5.64
N PHE A 336 -14.76 9.23 -6.77
CA PHE A 336 -13.70 9.48 -7.75
C PHE A 336 -14.35 9.94 -9.04
N GLN A 337 -14.12 11.20 -9.35
CA GLN A 337 -14.53 11.77 -10.61
C GLN A 337 -13.36 11.79 -11.58
N PHE A 338 -13.58 11.28 -12.78
CA PHE A 338 -12.55 11.29 -13.80
C PHE A 338 -13.10 11.37 -15.22
N ASP A 339 -12.41 12.16 -16.02
CA ASP A 339 -12.60 12.23 -17.45
C ASP A 339 -12.06 10.95 -18.09
N SER A 340 -12.88 10.30 -18.85
CA SER A 340 -12.47 9.18 -19.66
C SER A 340 -11.87 9.69 -20.97
N ASN A 341 -10.58 9.44 -21.16
CA ASN A 341 -10.01 9.38 -22.52
C ASN A 341 -10.24 8.00 -23.09
N PHE A 342 -11.43 7.46 -22.92
CA PHE A 342 -11.71 6.31 -23.72
C PHE A 342 -11.48 6.75 -25.18
N LEU A 343 -10.62 6.03 -25.85
CA LEU A 343 -10.79 5.81 -27.26
C LEU A 343 -12.15 5.12 -27.41
N ASN A 344 -13.21 5.86 -27.13
CA ASN A 344 -14.48 5.45 -27.58
C ASN A 344 -14.37 5.50 -29.08
N VAL A 345 -14.21 4.36 -29.61
CA VAL A 345 -14.61 4.12 -30.94
C VAL A 345 -16.05 4.53 -30.96
N ASN A 346 -16.22 5.78 -31.37
CA ASN A 346 -17.52 6.36 -31.44
C ASN A 346 -18.32 5.50 -32.40
N THR A 347 -19.25 4.77 -31.85
CA THR A 347 -20.20 4.02 -32.67
C THR A 347 -21.12 4.95 -33.47
N ASN A 348 -20.99 6.28 -33.28
CA ASN A 348 -21.70 7.27 -34.05
C ASN A 348 -20.86 7.67 -35.27
N PRO A 349 -21.19 7.17 -36.47
CA PRO A 349 -20.43 7.46 -37.68
C PRO A 349 -20.41 8.94 -38.08
N LYS A 350 -21.27 9.78 -37.49
CA LYS A 350 -21.32 11.21 -37.75
C LYS A 350 -20.22 12.02 -37.06
N LEU A 351 -19.54 11.48 -36.05
CA LEU A 351 -18.51 12.16 -35.28
C LEU A 351 -17.08 11.83 -35.69
N GLY A 352 -16.88 10.86 -36.59
CA GLY A 352 -15.58 10.40 -37.05
C GLY A 352 -14.75 9.73 -35.93
N PRO A 353 -13.62 9.08 -36.22
CA PRO A 353 -12.73 8.54 -35.21
C PRO A 353 -12.07 9.70 -34.47
N VAL A 354 -12.48 9.94 -33.25
CA VAL A 354 -11.85 10.96 -32.40
C VAL A 354 -10.61 10.35 -31.74
N TYR A 355 -9.54 10.39 -32.50
CA TYR A 355 -8.20 10.09 -31.99
C TYR A 355 -7.55 11.38 -31.55
N THR A 356 -7.66 11.70 -30.29
CA THR A 356 -6.83 12.77 -29.76
C THR A 356 -6.19 12.30 -28.49
N ASP A 357 -5.03 11.72 -28.65
CA ASP A 357 -4.10 11.42 -27.59
C ASP A 357 -3.59 12.69 -26.90
N GLN A 358 -3.90 13.86 -27.41
CA GLN A 358 -3.03 14.98 -27.14
C GLN A 358 -3.56 16.02 -26.18
N ASN A 359 -4.83 16.32 -26.14
CA ASN A 359 -5.35 17.43 -25.32
C ASN A 359 -6.82 17.27 -24.94
N TYR A 360 -7.37 16.09 -25.05
CA TYR A 360 -8.80 15.89 -24.92
C TYR A 360 -9.14 15.34 -23.54
N ALA A 361 -9.78 16.13 -22.70
CA ALA A 361 -10.63 15.62 -21.64
C ALA A 361 -11.78 14.87 -22.31
N GLY A 362 -11.87 13.57 -22.12
CA GLY A 362 -12.75 12.69 -22.88
C GLY A 362 -14.21 13.14 -22.89
N PHE A 363 -14.98 12.61 -23.82
CA PHE A 363 -16.41 12.88 -23.96
C PHE A 363 -17.26 12.41 -22.79
N PHE A 364 -16.69 11.66 -21.84
CA PHE A 364 -17.40 11.13 -20.70
C PHE A 364 -16.70 11.52 -19.41
N ILE A 365 -17.49 11.96 -18.45
CA ILE A 365 -17.09 12.11 -17.06
C ILE A 365 -17.75 10.98 -16.29
N PHE A 366 -16.95 10.23 -15.57
CA PHE A 366 -17.41 9.20 -14.67
C PHE A 366 -17.32 9.68 -13.23
N ASP A 367 -18.35 9.35 -12.48
CA ASP A 367 -18.40 9.49 -11.03
C ASP A 367 -18.50 8.10 -10.40
N HIS A 368 -17.46 7.71 -9.66
CA HIS A 368 -17.33 6.41 -9.02
C HIS A 368 -17.55 6.52 -7.53
N LEU A 369 -18.81 6.45 -7.12
CA LEU A 369 -19.17 6.42 -5.72
C LEU A 369 -19.07 4.98 -5.16
N ARG A 370 -18.31 4.81 -4.10
CA ARG A 370 -18.23 3.55 -3.35
C ARG A 370 -18.31 3.82 -1.86
N ARG A 371 -19.00 2.92 -1.16
CA ARG A 371 -19.02 2.89 0.31
C ARG A 371 -18.77 1.47 0.79
N TYR A 372 -17.99 1.35 1.84
CA TYR A 372 -17.64 0.10 2.49
C TYR A 372 -17.92 0.23 3.97
N ILE A 373 -18.69 -0.70 4.51
CA ILE A 373 -18.93 -0.83 5.95
C ILE A 373 -18.41 -2.20 6.36
N MET A 374 -17.48 -2.24 7.28
CA MET A 374 -16.86 -3.47 7.75
C MET A 374 -16.89 -3.54 9.27
N ASN A 375 -17.18 -4.72 9.80
CA ASN A 375 -16.99 -5.05 11.20
C ASN A 375 -16.32 -6.42 11.32
N ALA A 376 -15.40 -6.55 12.27
CA ALA A 376 -14.63 -7.76 12.46
C ALA A 376 -14.39 -8.09 13.94
N PHE A 377 -14.36 -9.40 14.22
CA PHE A 377 -13.96 -9.98 15.50
C PHE A 377 -12.80 -10.94 15.25
N GLU A 378 -11.76 -10.81 16.06
CA GLU A 378 -10.56 -11.62 15.91
C GLU A 378 -10.01 -12.06 17.27
N PRO A 379 -10.42 -13.23 17.80
CA PRO A 379 -9.72 -13.90 18.89
C PRO A 379 -8.44 -14.56 18.38
N ASN A 380 -7.36 -14.43 19.13
CA ASN A 380 -6.06 -15.02 18.84
C ASN A 380 -5.38 -15.45 20.14
N LEU A 381 -4.90 -16.69 20.19
CA LEU A 381 -4.18 -17.28 21.32
C LEU A 381 -2.76 -17.65 20.87
N ASN A 382 -1.77 -17.20 21.60
CA ASN A 382 -0.41 -17.72 21.57
C ASN A 382 -0.17 -18.53 22.85
N LEU A 383 0.08 -19.81 22.71
CA LEU A 383 0.37 -20.73 23.83
C LEU A 383 1.80 -21.23 23.69
N VAL A 384 2.64 -20.92 24.64
CA VAL A 384 4.02 -21.38 24.75
C VAL A 384 4.07 -22.59 25.68
N ILE A 385 4.68 -23.67 25.22
CA ILE A 385 5.02 -24.85 26.00
C ILE A 385 6.52 -25.09 25.84
N ASN A 386 7.25 -24.97 26.95
CA ASN A 386 8.70 -25.15 26.99
C ASN A 386 9.05 -26.34 27.90
N THR A 387 9.59 -27.40 27.30
CA THR A 387 10.02 -28.63 28.00
C THR A 387 11.53 -28.60 28.31
N GLY A 388 12.23 -27.50 28.05
CA GLY A 388 13.66 -27.34 28.14
C GLY A 388 14.40 -27.82 26.88
N LYS A 389 14.01 -28.97 26.29
CA LYS A 389 14.60 -29.50 25.05
C LYS A 389 13.88 -28.97 23.79
N VAL A 390 12.59 -28.75 23.90
CA VAL A 390 11.72 -28.29 22.82
C VAL A 390 10.84 -27.15 23.36
N LYS A 391 10.88 -26.03 22.67
CA LYS A 391 9.94 -24.94 22.92
C LYS A 391 8.97 -24.87 21.74
N GLN A 392 7.69 -24.96 22.04
CA GLN A 392 6.61 -24.84 21.07
C GLN A 392 5.81 -23.57 21.34
N THR A 393 5.44 -22.86 20.27
CA THR A 393 4.53 -21.70 20.37
C THR A 393 3.39 -21.95 19.38
N PHE A 394 2.24 -22.37 19.91
CA PHE A 394 1.03 -22.53 19.14
C PHE A 394 0.36 -21.16 18.96
N ASN A 395 0.09 -20.79 17.72
CA ASN A 395 -0.77 -19.66 17.40
C ASN A 395 -2.09 -20.21 16.83
N VAL A 396 -3.19 -19.97 17.53
CA VAL A 396 -4.54 -20.37 17.12
C VAL A 396 -5.40 -19.13 17.06
N GLY A 397 -6.09 -18.94 15.95
CA GLY A 397 -6.96 -17.78 15.84
C GLY A 397 -8.10 -17.99 14.86
N MET A 398 -9.01 -17.05 14.94
CA MET A 398 -10.17 -16.95 14.07
C MET A 398 -10.41 -15.50 13.71
N ARG A 399 -10.88 -15.24 12.49
CA ARG A 399 -11.39 -13.94 12.08
C ARG A 399 -12.77 -14.10 11.50
N PHE A 400 -13.72 -13.39 12.06
CA PHE A 400 -15.05 -13.23 11.49
C PHE A 400 -15.23 -11.79 11.07
N MET A 401 -15.72 -11.56 9.84
CA MET A 401 -15.85 -10.23 9.29
C MET A 401 -17.09 -10.15 8.41
N THR A 402 -17.82 -9.05 8.54
CA THR A 402 -18.91 -8.67 7.63
C THR A 402 -18.46 -7.45 6.84
N ILE A 403 -18.73 -7.46 5.55
CA ILE A 403 -18.44 -6.33 4.66
C ILE A 403 -19.68 -6.07 3.83
N ASP A 404 -20.17 -4.85 3.90
CA ASP A 404 -21.22 -4.33 3.04
C ASP A 404 -20.62 -3.28 2.12
N MET A 405 -20.72 -3.50 0.82
CA MET A 405 -20.16 -2.61 -0.20
C MET A 405 -21.28 -2.12 -1.11
N TYR A 406 -21.38 -0.83 -1.23
CA TYR A 406 -22.18 -0.14 -2.23
C TYR A 406 -21.27 0.43 -3.31
N PHE A 407 -21.61 0.18 -4.57
CA PHE A 407 -20.93 0.74 -5.73
C PHE A 407 -21.95 1.34 -6.69
N ARG A 408 -21.71 2.58 -7.08
CA ARG A 408 -22.48 3.28 -8.08
C ARG A 408 -21.52 3.95 -9.06
N LEU A 409 -21.79 3.79 -10.35
CA LEU A 409 -21.07 4.44 -11.44
C LEU A 409 -22.07 5.29 -12.23
N ASP A 410 -21.93 6.59 -12.14
CA ASP A 410 -22.64 7.54 -12.96
C ASP A 410 -21.75 7.98 -14.11
N GLN A 411 -22.37 8.23 -15.25
CA GLN A 411 -21.69 8.66 -16.47
C GLN A 411 -22.43 9.85 -17.06
N SER A 412 -21.70 10.92 -17.36
CA SER A 412 -22.20 12.07 -18.10
C SER A 412 -21.41 12.26 -19.37
N THR A 413 -22.09 12.65 -20.44
CA THR A 413 -21.47 12.96 -21.72
C THR A 413 -21.16 14.46 -21.75
N CYS A 414 -19.95 14.81 -22.18
CA CYS A 414 -19.60 16.19 -22.42
C CYS A 414 -20.15 16.63 -23.77
N GLU A 415 -20.98 17.62 -23.79
CA GLU A 415 -21.49 18.18 -25.02
C GLU A 415 -20.44 19.07 -25.73
N LYS A 416 -20.57 19.23 -27.03
CA LYS A 416 -19.58 19.97 -27.83
C LYS A 416 -19.50 21.44 -27.38
N THR A 417 -20.57 22.01 -26.87
CA THR A 417 -20.68 23.36 -26.32
C THR A 417 -19.90 23.53 -25.00
N ASP A 418 -19.66 22.43 -24.28
CA ASP A 418 -18.97 22.41 -23.01
C ASP A 418 -17.47 22.25 -23.16
N ILE A 419 -16.98 22.07 -24.39
CA ILE A 419 -15.57 21.92 -24.68
C ILE A 419 -14.93 23.27 -24.96
N ILE A 420 -14.15 23.76 -24.01
CA ILE A 420 -13.38 25.00 -24.14
C ILE A 420 -11.89 24.66 -24.18
N ASN A 421 -11.22 25.03 -25.28
CA ASN A 421 -9.79 24.74 -25.49
C ASN A 421 -9.43 23.24 -25.37
N GLY A 422 -10.30 22.36 -25.85
CA GLY A 422 -10.08 20.92 -25.79
C GLY A 422 -10.35 20.29 -24.42
N VAL A 423 -10.90 21.02 -23.48
CA VAL A 423 -11.22 20.57 -22.13
C VAL A 423 -12.73 20.63 -21.90
N CYS A 424 -13.30 19.53 -21.44
CA CYS A 424 -14.71 19.49 -21.03
C CYS A 424 -14.90 20.28 -19.74
N ARG A 425 -15.72 21.34 -19.81
CA ARG A 425 -16.06 22.18 -18.66
C ARG A 425 -17.54 22.03 -18.34
N MET A 426 -17.88 20.89 -17.77
CA MET A 426 -19.25 20.63 -17.36
C MET A 426 -19.63 21.38 -16.09
N PRO A 427 -20.93 21.73 -15.93
CA PRO A 427 -21.46 22.13 -14.66
C PRO A 427 -21.26 21.03 -13.59
N PRO A 428 -21.51 21.31 -12.29
CA PRO A 428 -21.39 20.30 -11.24
C PRO A 428 -22.12 19.02 -11.63
N PHE A 429 -21.45 17.89 -11.43
CA PHE A 429 -21.96 16.59 -11.80
C PHE A 429 -23.27 16.29 -11.08
N VAL A 430 -24.30 15.93 -11.82
CA VAL A 430 -25.59 15.52 -11.29
C VAL A 430 -25.74 14.02 -11.42
N LEU A 431 -25.98 13.35 -10.28
CA LEU A 431 -26.17 11.90 -10.25
C LEU A 431 -27.30 11.49 -11.20
N SER A 432 -27.03 10.58 -12.11
CA SER A 432 -28.02 10.08 -13.06
C SER A 432 -29.11 9.28 -12.34
N LYS A 433 -30.35 9.38 -12.80
CA LYS A 433 -31.43 8.49 -12.35
C LYS A 433 -31.18 7.03 -12.76
N THR A 434 -30.47 6.82 -13.86
CA THR A 434 -30.09 5.52 -14.40
C THR A 434 -28.57 5.41 -14.44
N PRO A 435 -27.91 5.00 -13.32
CA PRO A 435 -26.48 4.85 -13.28
C PRO A 435 -26.02 3.77 -14.28
N SER A 436 -24.84 3.94 -14.83
CA SER A 436 -24.25 2.93 -15.75
C SER A 436 -23.88 1.64 -15.04
N ASN A 437 -23.67 1.69 -13.74
CA ASN A 437 -23.55 0.55 -12.84
C ASN A 437 -24.10 0.90 -11.45
N ASN A 438 -24.78 -0.06 -10.84
CA ASN A 438 -25.25 0.03 -9.45
C ASN A 438 -25.19 -1.37 -8.84
N GLN A 439 -24.50 -1.51 -7.71
CA GLN A 439 -24.20 -2.82 -7.15
C GLN A 439 -24.13 -2.77 -5.63
N ASN A 440 -24.81 -3.69 -4.97
CA ASN A 440 -24.67 -3.94 -3.55
C ASN A 440 -24.03 -5.33 -3.36
N LEU A 441 -22.90 -5.37 -2.70
CA LEU A 441 -22.20 -6.61 -2.39
C LEU A 441 -22.10 -6.77 -0.89
N PHE A 442 -22.75 -7.80 -0.38
CA PHE A 442 -22.62 -8.24 1.01
C PHE A 442 -21.73 -9.46 1.09
N ASN A 443 -20.80 -9.46 2.03
CA ASN A 443 -19.81 -10.50 2.17
C ASN A 443 -19.63 -10.90 3.64
N ASN A 444 -19.71 -12.21 3.91
CA ASN A 444 -19.31 -12.82 5.17
C ASN A 444 -17.98 -13.55 4.95
N TYR A 445 -16.99 -13.11 5.68
CA TYR A 445 -15.67 -13.71 5.71
C TYR A 445 -15.44 -14.38 7.06
N THR A 446 -15.12 -15.66 7.04
CA THR A 446 -14.71 -16.40 8.22
C THR A 446 -13.40 -17.11 7.91
N ALA A 447 -12.46 -17.05 8.82
CA ALA A 447 -11.21 -17.80 8.69
C ALA A 447 -10.76 -18.33 10.03
N VAL A 448 -10.15 -19.51 10.00
CA VAL A 448 -9.50 -20.15 11.14
C VAL A 448 -8.09 -20.52 10.77
N TRP A 449 -7.16 -20.42 11.72
CA TRP A 449 -5.76 -20.80 11.49
C TRP A 449 -5.15 -21.43 12.73
N LEU A 450 -4.14 -22.24 12.43
CA LEU A 450 -3.25 -22.85 13.41
C LEU A 450 -1.83 -22.82 12.86
N SER A 451 -0.87 -22.43 13.68
CA SER A 451 0.56 -22.66 13.43
C SER A 451 1.26 -23.05 14.71
N ASP A 452 2.35 -23.82 14.58
CA ASP A 452 3.21 -24.22 15.69
C ASP A 452 4.66 -23.85 15.36
N LYS A 453 5.22 -22.92 16.11
CA LYS A 453 6.64 -22.59 16.05
C LYS A 453 7.40 -23.53 16.98
N ILE A 454 8.09 -24.50 16.42
CA ILE A 454 8.89 -25.53 17.12
C ILE A 454 10.34 -25.08 17.13
N GLU A 455 10.88 -24.81 18.31
CA GLU A 455 12.27 -24.43 18.53
C GLU A 455 13.04 -25.60 19.15
N LEU A 456 14.09 -26.03 18.48
CA LEU A 456 14.93 -27.18 18.82
C LEU A 456 16.37 -26.75 18.99
N PHE A 457 17.13 -27.50 19.81
CA PHE A 457 18.59 -27.31 20.01
C PHE A 457 18.92 -25.87 20.42
N ASP A 458 18.28 -25.38 21.50
CA ASP A 458 18.42 -24.00 21.99
C ASP A 458 18.08 -22.95 20.92
N SER A 459 17.00 -23.20 20.19
CA SER A 459 16.52 -22.36 19.08
C SER A 459 17.47 -22.25 17.90
N LYS A 460 18.41 -23.19 17.73
CA LYS A 460 19.26 -23.27 16.52
C LYS A 460 18.47 -23.73 15.31
N LEU A 461 17.50 -24.60 15.48
CA LEU A 461 16.57 -25.03 14.45
C LEU A 461 15.16 -24.61 14.83
N VAL A 462 14.50 -23.90 13.94
CA VAL A 462 13.11 -23.43 14.10
C VAL A 462 12.31 -23.93 12.92
N ILE A 463 11.22 -24.63 13.18
CA ILE A 463 10.29 -25.12 12.16
C ILE A 463 8.90 -24.58 12.51
N THR A 464 8.24 -23.91 11.55
CA THR A 464 6.90 -23.36 11.79
C THR A 464 5.95 -23.81 10.69
N PRO A 465 5.33 -25.02 10.82
CA PRO A 465 4.19 -25.38 10.01
C PRO A 465 2.96 -24.57 10.40
N GLY A 466 2.12 -24.30 9.43
CA GLY A 466 0.86 -23.60 9.67
C GLY A 466 -0.14 -23.84 8.57
N ILE A 467 -1.40 -23.66 8.90
CA ILE A 467 -2.51 -23.81 7.97
C ILE A 467 -3.63 -22.83 8.30
N ARG A 468 -4.22 -22.28 7.27
CA ARG A 468 -5.43 -21.46 7.36
C ARG A 468 -6.48 -21.99 6.43
N TYR A 469 -7.73 -21.97 6.88
CA TYR A 469 -8.88 -22.18 6.04
C TYR A 469 -9.78 -20.95 6.05
N THR A 470 -10.17 -20.51 4.87
CA THR A 470 -10.97 -19.30 4.66
C THR A 470 -12.27 -19.64 3.97
N PHE A 471 -13.38 -19.15 4.53
CA PHE A 471 -14.72 -19.21 3.97
C PHE A 471 -15.14 -17.82 3.53
N LEU A 472 -15.55 -17.68 2.28
CA LEU A 472 -16.07 -16.45 1.70
C LEU A 472 -17.47 -16.70 1.13
N ASN A 473 -18.46 -16.02 1.65
CA ASN A 473 -19.80 -16.05 1.11
C ASN A 473 -20.18 -14.63 0.68
N TYR A 474 -20.49 -14.44 -0.60
CA TYR A 474 -20.98 -13.17 -1.07
C TYR A 474 -22.36 -13.25 -1.67
N THR A 475 -23.10 -12.17 -1.46
CA THR A 475 -24.37 -11.90 -2.10
C THR A 475 -24.20 -10.60 -2.88
N ASN A 476 -24.27 -10.70 -4.20
CA ASN A 476 -24.26 -9.55 -5.09
C ASN A 476 -25.69 -9.23 -5.52
N LYS A 477 -26.09 -7.98 -5.38
CA LYS A 477 -27.36 -7.46 -5.88
C LYS A 477 -27.04 -6.38 -6.92
N GLU A 478 -27.57 -6.52 -8.10
CA GLU A 478 -27.41 -5.57 -9.20
C GLU A 478 -28.71 -5.42 -9.96
N PRO A 479 -29.08 -4.22 -10.46
CA PRO A 479 -30.26 -4.04 -11.26
C PRO A 479 -30.10 -4.69 -12.65
N GLU A 480 -31.19 -5.04 -13.27
CA GLU A 480 -31.19 -5.48 -14.66
C GLU A 480 -30.74 -4.35 -15.61
N LYS A 481 -30.02 -4.73 -16.68
CA LYS A 481 -29.46 -3.75 -17.63
C LYS A 481 -30.50 -2.89 -18.33
N HIS A 482 -31.71 -3.39 -18.46
CA HIS A 482 -32.78 -2.71 -19.21
C HIS A 482 -33.96 -2.28 -18.33
N ASP A 483 -34.01 -2.77 -17.07
CA ASP A 483 -35.01 -2.38 -16.08
C ASP A 483 -34.36 -2.24 -14.70
N PHE A 484 -33.99 -1.03 -14.36
CA PHE A 484 -33.34 -0.71 -13.09
C PHE A 484 -34.25 -0.85 -11.84
N SER A 485 -35.53 -1.15 -12.05
CA SER A 485 -36.46 -1.45 -10.94
C SER A 485 -36.35 -2.90 -10.49
N VAL A 486 -35.87 -3.79 -11.35
CA VAL A 486 -35.69 -5.23 -11.08
C VAL A 486 -34.25 -5.49 -10.63
N TRP A 487 -34.10 -6.14 -9.47
CA TRP A 487 -32.81 -6.46 -8.88
C TRP A 487 -32.52 -7.96 -8.92
N ASN A 488 -31.46 -8.32 -9.60
CA ASN A 488 -30.92 -9.66 -9.62
C ASN A 488 -30.06 -9.93 -8.38
N THR A 489 -30.20 -11.10 -7.80
CA THR A 489 -29.39 -11.52 -6.66
C THR A 489 -28.58 -12.77 -7.03
N THR A 490 -27.26 -12.64 -6.93
CA THR A 490 -26.33 -13.75 -7.13
C THR A 490 -25.64 -14.07 -5.81
N LYS A 491 -25.69 -15.34 -5.39
CA LYS A 491 -24.98 -15.83 -4.20
C LYS A 491 -23.84 -16.74 -4.64
N LYS A 492 -22.66 -16.57 -4.05
CA LYS A 492 -21.48 -17.39 -4.33
C LYS A 492 -20.72 -17.72 -3.06
N ARG A 493 -20.09 -18.89 -3.06
CA ARG A 493 -19.21 -19.34 -2.00
C ARG A 493 -17.83 -19.62 -2.59
N GLN A 494 -16.82 -19.16 -1.88
CA GLN A 494 -15.41 -19.41 -2.21
C GLN A 494 -14.68 -19.84 -0.93
N ASN A 495 -14.03 -20.97 -0.98
CA ASN A 495 -13.25 -21.48 0.14
C ASN A 495 -11.83 -21.70 -0.32
N GLU A 496 -10.85 -21.51 0.56
CA GLU A 496 -9.46 -21.75 0.20
C GLU A 496 -8.60 -22.15 1.39
N TRP A 497 -7.68 -23.09 1.16
CA TRP A 497 -6.64 -23.48 2.08
C TRP A 497 -5.35 -22.68 1.81
N SER A 498 -4.72 -22.19 2.87
CA SER A 498 -3.44 -21.50 2.79
C SER A 498 -2.45 -22.16 3.75
N PRO A 499 -1.79 -23.26 3.32
CA PRO A 499 -0.70 -23.87 4.07
C PRO A 499 0.55 -23.00 4.00
N GLY A 500 1.37 -23.07 5.06
CA GLY A 500 2.68 -22.44 5.15
C GLY A 500 3.67 -23.29 5.94
N LEU A 501 4.95 -23.19 5.58
CA LEU A 501 6.04 -23.82 6.29
C LEU A 501 7.23 -22.88 6.31
N ASN A 502 7.71 -22.51 7.48
CA ASN A 502 8.95 -21.77 7.64
C ASN A 502 9.98 -22.66 8.35
N ILE A 503 11.19 -22.69 7.83
CA ILE A 503 12.32 -23.39 8.43
C ILE A 503 13.45 -22.39 8.59
N GLY A 504 14.00 -22.27 9.78
CA GLY A 504 15.13 -21.42 10.10
C GLY A 504 16.22 -22.22 10.80
N TYR A 505 17.46 -22.01 10.38
CA TYR A 505 18.63 -22.63 11.01
C TYR A 505 19.65 -21.56 11.38
N LYS A 506 20.12 -21.59 12.63
CA LYS A 506 21.14 -20.69 13.18
C LYS A 506 22.42 -21.46 13.41
N PRO A 507 23.34 -21.53 12.43
CA PRO A 507 24.64 -22.13 12.66
C PRO A 507 25.45 -21.38 13.72
N MET A 508 25.21 -20.06 13.83
CA MET A 508 25.75 -19.16 14.83
C MET A 508 24.64 -18.21 15.30
N GLU A 509 24.76 -17.60 16.48
CA GLU A 509 23.76 -16.64 17.02
C GLU A 509 23.47 -15.45 16.08
N ASN A 510 24.47 -15.06 15.32
CA ASN A 510 24.43 -13.92 14.42
C ASN A 510 24.23 -14.27 12.94
N TRP A 511 24.01 -15.54 12.62
CA TRP A 511 23.82 -16.03 11.25
C TRP A 511 22.59 -16.93 11.17
N ILE A 512 21.64 -16.55 10.35
CA ILE A 512 20.37 -17.24 10.14
C ILE A 512 20.26 -17.64 8.68
N TRP A 513 19.92 -18.89 8.43
CA TRP A 513 19.48 -19.39 7.14
C TRP A 513 18.01 -19.72 7.25
N TYR A 514 17.24 -19.46 6.19
CA TYR A 514 15.81 -19.76 6.19
C TYR A 514 15.35 -20.28 4.83
N ALA A 515 14.31 -21.10 4.89
CA ALA A 515 13.56 -21.55 3.72
C ALA A 515 12.07 -21.54 4.05
N ASN A 516 11.27 -20.98 3.16
CA ASN A 516 9.85 -20.77 3.39
C ASN A 516 9.05 -21.23 2.19
N TYR A 517 7.94 -21.90 2.45
CA TYR A 517 6.90 -22.19 1.46
C TYR A 517 5.58 -21.63 1.92
N ARG A 518 4.82 -21.05 1.00
CA ARG A 518 3.54 -20.42 1.32
C ARG A 518 2.59 -20.46 0.15
N ARG A 519 1.34 -20.70 0.47
CA ARG A 519 0.24 -20.55 -0.47
C ARG A 519 -0.68 -19.45 0.00
N SER A 520 -0.98 -18.49 -0.88
CA SER A 520 -1.96 -17.45 -0.67
C SER A 520 -2.89 -17.32 -1.87
N PHE A 521 -3.93 -16.52 -1.73
CA PHE A 521 -4.88 -16.30 -2.81
C PHE A 521 -5.42 -14.88 -2.82
N ILE A 522 -5.96 -14.48 -3.96
CA ILE A 522 -6.81 -13.29 -4.12
C ILE A 522 -8.19 -13.78 -4.52
N PRO A 523 -9.24 -13.47 -3.76
CA PRO A 523 -10.60 -13.78 -4.17
C PRO A 523 -11.02 -12.93 -5.38
N PRO A 524 -12.07 -13.32 -6.12
CA PRO A 524 -12.59 -12.54 -7.23
C PRO A 524 -12.96 -11.13 -6.77
N GLN A 525 -12.58 -10.14 -7.56
CA GLN A 525 -12.96 -8.76 -7.30
C GLN A 525 -14.43 -8.50 -7.66
N HIS A 526 -15.07 -7.52 -7.03
CA HIS A 526 -16.48 -7.21 -7.26
C HIS A 526 -16.80 -6.88 -8.73
N THR A 527 -15.89 -6.16 -9.41
CA THR A 527 -16.03 -5.85 -10.84
C THR A 527 -16.08 -7.10 -11.70
N MET A 528 -15.42 -8.18 -11.28
CA MET A 528 -15.43 -9.47 -11.98
C MET A 528 -16.71 -10.27 -11.68
N LEU A 529 -17.38 -10.01 -10.57
CA LEU A 529 -18.62 -10.71 -10.20
C LEU A 529 -19.79 -10.31 -11.09
N GLY A 530 -19.82 -9.06 -11.60
CA GLY A 530 -20.85 -8.57 -12.50
C GLY A 530 -20.52 -8.70 -13.99
N ILE A 531 -19.25 -8.60 -14.37
CA ILE A 531 -18.80 -8.57 -15.78
C ILE A 531 -18.31 -9.94 -16.25
N SER A 532 -17.64 -10.68 -15.41
CA SER A 532 -17.05 -11.99 -15.72
C SER A 532 -17.81 -13.09 -14.99
N ARG A 533 -18.35 -14.02 -15.75
CA ARG A 533 -18.96 -15.25 -15.21
C ARG A 533 -17.93 -16.21 -14.60
N THR A 534 -16.66 -15.90 -14.69
CA THR A 534 -15.54 -16.70 -14.20
C THR A 534 -15.08 -16.19 -12.84
N ASN A 535 -15.49 -16.88 -11.78
CA ASN A 535 -15.20 -16.51 -10.41
C ASN A 535 -14.18 -17.46 -9.81
N TYR A 536 -12.92 -17.27 -10.14
CA TYR A 536 -11.85 -18.09 -9.61
C TYR A 536 -10.99 -17.29 -8.62
N ASN A 537 -10.57 -17.95 -7.54
CA ASN A 537 -9.46 -17.46 -6.74
C ASN A 537 -8.19 -17.45 -7.61
N GLN A 538 -7.44 -16.36 -7.55
CA GLN A 538 -6.08 -16.31 -8.05
C GLN A 538 -5.19 -16.97 -6.99
N ILE A 539 -4.38 -17.95 -7.37
CA ILE A 539 -3.56 -18.74 -6.44
C ILE A 539 -2.09 -18.39 -6.61
N PHE A 540 -1.43 -18.13 -5.51
CA PHE A 540 0.00 -17.84 -5.47
C PHE A 540 0.71 -18.84 -4.58
N ASN A 541 1.72 -19.54 -5.13
CA ASN A 541 2.62 -20.39 -4.37
C ASN A 541 4.00 -19.74 -4.39
N GLU A 542 4.55 -19.47 -3.23
CA GLU A 542 5.84 -18.84 -3.04
C GLU A 542 6.82 -19.76 -2.35
N ILE A 543 8.04 -19.79 -2.85
CA ILE A 543 9.20 -20.39 -2.21
C ILE A 543 10.23 -19.29 -2.04
N GLU A 544 10.78 -19.18 -0.84
CA GLU A 544 11.83 -18.24 -0.51
C GLU A 544 12.95 -18.98 0.24
N VAL A 545 14.19 -18.73 -0.15
CA VAL A 545 15.39 -19.23 0.53
C VAL A 545 16.34 -18.06 0.73
N GLY A 546 16.85 -17.91 1.93
CA GLY A 546 17.73 -16.79 2.22
C GLY A 546 18.59 -16.97 3.45
N GLN A 547 19.40 -15.95 3.68
CA GLN A 547 20.23 -15.86 4.88
C GLN A 547 20.31 -14.43 5.38
N ARG A 548 20.55 -14.29 6.67
CA ARG A 548 20.88 -13.03 7.33
C ARG A 548 22.07 -13.21 8.24
N TYR A 549 23.09 -12.40 8.00
CA TYR A 549 24.27 -12.30 8.86
C TYR A 549 24.30 -10.92 9.51
N SER A 550 24.52 -10.86 10.83
CA SER A 550 24.63 -9.61 11.57
C SER A 550 25.87 -9.65 12.44
N TYR A 551 26.74 -8.68 12.31
CA TYR A 551 27.96 -8.57 13.13
C TYR A 551 27.89 -7.36 14.05
N LYS A 552 27.70 -7.61 15.34
CA LYS A 552 27.55 -6.57 16.39
C LYS A 552 26.54 -5.49 15.96
N ASN A 553 26.90 -4.23 16.16
CA ASN A 553 26.17 -3.05 15.68
C ASN A 553 26.78 -2.44 14.40
N LEU A 554 27.70 -3.14 13.77
CA LEU A 554 28.48 -2.68 12.64
C LEU A 554 27.82 -3.00 11.30
N LEU A 555 27.35 -4.24 11.14
CA LEU A 555 26.92 -4.77 9.86
C LEU A 555 25.68 -5.65 9.99
N SER A 556 24.77 -5.55 9.03
CA SER A 556 23.75 -6.57 8.77
C SER A 556 23.62 -6.78 7.27
N PHE A 557 23.74 -8.02 6.84
CA PHE A 557 23.65 -8.43 5.45
C PHE A 557 22.56 -9.48 5.30
N ASN A 558 21.61 -9.23 4.42
CA ASN A 558 20.51 -10.13 4.11
C ASN A 558 20.49 -10.42 2.62
N THR A 559 20.38 -11.68 2.27
CA THR A 559 20.18 -12.12 0.89
C THR A 559 19.05 -13.11 0.83
N ASN A 560 18.24 -13.02 -0.20
CA ASN A 560 17.25 -14.04 -0.47
C ASN A 560 17.04 -14.26 -1.98
N TYR A 561 16.67 -15.47 -2.31
CA TYR A 561 16.10 -15.87 -3.58
C TYR A 561 14.63 -16.20 -3.38
N PHE A 562 13.77 -15.73 -4.24
CA PHE A 562 12.36 -16.04 -4.22
C PHE A 562 11.87 -16.52 -5.59
N VAL A 563 10.83 -17.34 -5.58
CA VAL A 563 10.04 -17.69 -6.75
C VAL A 563 8.57 -17.74 -6.36
N ILE A 564 7.74 -17.07 -7.16
CA ILE A 564 6.29 -16.99 -6.99
C ILE A 564 5.63 -17.50 -8.26
N PHE A 565 4.81 -18.54 -8.14
CA PHE A 565 3.97 -19.06 -9.21
C PHE A 565 2.56 -18.56 -9.01
N ALA A 566 2.06 -17.79 -9.99
CA ALA A 566 0.72 -17.25 -9.99
C ALA A 566 -0.15 -18.01 -11.00
N ASN A 567 -1.20 -18.64 -10.51
CA ASN A 567 -2.20 -19.32 -11.32
C ASN A 567 -3.47 -18.49 -11.35
N ARG A 568 -4.04 -18.33 -12.55
CA ARG A 568 -5.25 -17.52 -12.76
C ARG A 568 -5.08 -16.04 -12.37
N TYR A 569 -3.93 -15.48 -12.69
CA TYR A 569 -3.59 -14.09 -12.38
C TYR A 569 -4.23 -13.12 -13.35
N TYR A 570 -4.92 -12.11 -12.83
CA TYR A 570 -5.49 -11.02 -13.62
C TYR A 570 -4.50 -9.85 -13.72
N ALA A 571 -3.63 -9.90 -14.71
CA ALA A 571 -2.49 -8.98 -14.86
C ALA A 571 -2.87 -7.53 -15.22
N GLY A 572 -4.11 -7.21 -15.36
CA GLY A 572 -4.55 -5.88 -15.79
C GLY A 572 -5.74 -5.32 -15.03
N GLY A 573 -6.17 -5.98 -13.95
CA GLY A 573 -7.33 -5.56 -13.17
C GLY A 573 -8.68 -5.73 -13.86
N TYR A 574 -8.70 -5.73 -15.19
CA TYR A 574 -9.89 -5.87 -16.02
C TYR A 574 -9.76 -6.90 -17.16
N SER A 575 -8.70 -7.70 -17.13
CA SER A 575 -8.62 -8.79 -18.12
C SER A 575 -9.68 -9.85 -17.79
N PRO A 576 -10.59 -10.18 -18.70
CA PRO A 576 -11.60 -11.20 -18.47
C PRO A 576 -10.99 -12.60 -18.42
N GLN A 577 -9.79 -12.78 -18.93
CA GLN A 577 -9.07 -14.05 -18.97
C GLN A 577 -7.87 -14.03 -18.01
N PRO A 578 -7.83 -14.96 -17.05
CA PRO A 578 -6.67 -15.10 -16.20
C PRO A 578 -5.50 -15.74 -16.97
N ILE A 579 -4.31 -15.29 -16.68
CA ILE A 579 -3.06 -15.88 -17.18
C ILE A 579 -2.33 -16.59 -16.06
N ASN A 580 -1.39 -17.47 -16.40
CA ASN A 580 -0.40 -17.96 -15.45
C ASN A 580 0.88 -17.14 -15.60
N ALA A 581 1.53 -16.88 -14.47
CA ALA A 581 2.75 -16.11 -14.44
C ALA A 581 3.73 -16.68 -13.40
N ARG A 582 5.01 -16.39 -13.58
CA ARG A 582 6.06 -16.67 -12.62
C ARG A 582 6.89 -15.43 -12.41
N SER A 583 7.14 -15.07 -11.17
CA SER A 583 8.14 -14.08 -10.80
C SER A 583 9.22 -14.75 -9.97
N GLN A 584 10.48 -14.52 -10.29
CA GLN A 584 11.63 -14.98 -9.53
C GLN A 584 12.68 -13.90 -9.45
N GLY A 585 13.48 -13.91 -8.40
CA GLY A 585 14.47 -12.88 -8.24
C GLY A 585 15.38 -13.06 -7.04
N VAL A 586 16.33 -12.13 -6.95
CA VAL A 586 17.28 -12.05 -5.84
C VAL A 586 17.16 -10.69 -5.20
N GLU A 587 17.14 -10.66 -3.88
CA GLU A 587 17.19 -9.42 -3.08
C GLU A 587 18.47 -9.46 -2.22
N LEU A 588 19.23 -8.38 -2.27
CA LEU A 588 20.42 -8.14 -1.47
C LEU A 588 20.18 -6.86 -0.66
N GLU A 589 20.46 -6.91 0.64
CA GLU A 589 20.29 -5.75 1.52
C GLU A 589 21.43 -5.69 2.53
N LEU A 590 22.10 -4.55 2.58
CA LEU A 590 23.25 -4.29 3.44
C LEU A 590 22.99 -3.04 4.29
N TYR A 591 23.11 -3.18 5.59
CA TYR A 591 23.25 -2.10 6.53
C TYR A 591 24.67 -2.08 7.08
N TYR A 592 25.33 -0.91 7.04
CA TYR A 592 26.71 -0.77 7.49
C TYR A 592 26.87 0.52 8.30
N ALA A 593 27.39 0.42 9.52
CA ALA A 593 27.58 1.55 10.42
C ALA A 593 29.05 1.54 10.92
N PRO A 594 30.01 2.02 10.10
CA PRO A 594 31.45 1.90 10.36
C PRO A 594 31.93 2.70 11.58
N ILE A 595 31.32 3.86 11.81
CA ILE A 595 31.66 4.74 12.91
C ILE A 595 30.37 5.26 13.56
N ARG A 596 30.51 5.81 14.78
CA ARG A 596 29.37 6.43 15.47
C ARG A 596 28.79 7.57 14.63
N GLY A 597 27.49 7.53 14.40
CA GLY A 597 26.75 8.55 13.64
C GLY A 597 26.67 8.31 12.14
N LEU A 598 27.52 7.48 11.54
CA LEU A 598 27.48 7.19 10.12
C LEU A 598 26.84 5.84 9.84
N GLN A 599 25.88 5.83 8.92
CA GLN A 599 25.13 4.64 8.52
C GLN A 599 24.91 4.65 7.02
N PHE A 600 25.03 3.48 6.43
CA PHE A 600 24.70 3.20 5.04
C PHE A 600 23.63 2.11 4.99
N HIS A 601 22.72 2.26 4.06
CA HIS A 601 21.81 1.22 3.60
C HIS A 601 21.95 1.08 2.09
N VAL A 602 22.25 -0.11 1.63
CA VAL A 602 22.38 -0.43 0.21
C VAL A 602 21.51 -1.63 -0.08
N ALA A 603 20.67 -1.53 -1.09
CA ALA A 603 19.88 -2.67 -1.51
C ALA A 603 19.85 -2.80 -3.04
N TYR A 604 19.82 -4.05 -3.49
CA TYR A 604 19.68 -4.39 -4.89
C TYR A 604 18.63 -5.49 -5.03
N THR A 605 17.77 -5.34 -6.02
CA THR A 605 16.78 -6.35 -6.37
C THR A 605 16.84 -6.62 -7.87
N TYR A 606 16.91 -7.90 -8.22
CA TYR A 606 16.68 -8.39 -9.58
C TYR A 606 15.37 -9.17 -9.62
N ILE A 607 14.52 -8.87 -10.62
CA ILE A 607 13.23 -9.53 -10.81
C ILE A 607 13.08 -9.98 -12.27
N ASP A 608 12.84 -11.26 -12.48
CA ASP A 608 12.41 -11.83 -13.76
C ASP A 608 10.97 -12.35 -13.65
N ALA A 609 10.02 -11.48 -13.97
CA ALA A 609 8.59 -11.76 -13.91
C ALA A 609 8.06 -12.02 -15.34
N ARG A 610 7.57 -13.24 -15.60
CA ARG A 610 7.14 -13.68 -16.93
C ARG A 610 5.79 -14.35 -16.93
N ILE A 611 5.09 -14.17 -18.03
CA ILE A 611 3.86 -14.88 -18.36
C ILE A 611 4.24 -16.31 -18.77
N THR A 612 3.53 -17.31 -18.23
CA THR A 612 3.84 -18.74 -18.46
C THR A 612 2.76 -19.46 -19.28
N SER A 613 1.63 -18.81 -19.55
CA SER A 613 0.57 -19.33 -20.42
C SER A 613 0.31 -18.40 -21.59
N ASN A 614 -0.27 -18.92 -22.66
CA ASN A 614 -0.92 -18.06 -23.65
C ASN A 614 -2.29 -17.61 -23.13
N ALA A 615 -2.83 -16.56 -23.70
CA ALA A 615 -4.20 -16.15 -23.48
C ALA A 615 -5.02 -16.49 -24.72
N ASP A 616 -6.07 -17.28 -24.53
CA ASP A 616 -6.97 -17.67 -25.64
C ASP A 616 -7.78 -16.47 -26.12
N ASP A 617 -8.08 -15.54 -25.23
CA ASP A 617 -8.77 -14.30 -25.52
C ASP A 617 -8.30 -13.23 -24.53
N ILE A 618 -7.63 -12.19 -25.02
CA ILE A 618 -7.34 -11.01 -24.23
C ILE A 618 -8.36 -9.95 -24.61
N ALA A 619 -9.54 -10.02 -24.04
CA ALA A 619 -10.46 -8.91 -24.10
C ALA A 619 -9.88 -7.78 -23.23
N TYR A 620 -9.22 -6.86 -23.88
CA TYR A 620 -8.91 -5.60 -23.26
C TYR A 620 -10.21 -4.82 -23.15
N TYR A 621 -10.54 -4.39 -21.95
CA TYR A 621 -11.80 -3.70 -21.63
C TYR A 621 -12.09 -2.49 -22.54
N PHE A 622 -11.11 -2.00 -23.25
CA PHE A 622 -11.18 -0.75 -24.02
C PHE A 622 -10.98 -0.88 -25.53
N THR A 623 -10.67 -2.05 -26.06
CA THR A 623 -10.25 -2.16 -27.46
C THR A 623 -11.14 -3.04 -28.33
N GLY A 624 -12.28 -3.48 -27.82
CA GLY A 624 -13.12 -4.41 -28.54
C GLY A 624 -12.62 -5.86 -28.45
N ILE A 625 -13.52 -6.78 -28.66
CA ILE A 625 -13.30 -8.22 -28.52
C ILE A 625 -12.42 -8.69 -29.66
N VAL A 626 -11.25 -9.20 -29.35
CA VAL A 626 -10.40 -9.91 -30.28
C VAL A 626 -10.48 -11.39 -29.96
N ASN A 627 -11.22 -12.13 -30.75
CA ASN A 627 -11.27 -13.59 -30.67
C ASN A 627 -10.05 -14.24 -31.36
N LYS A 628 -8.85 -13.84 -30.96
CA LYS A 628 -7.61 -14.47 -31.43
C LYS A 628 -6.71 -14.77 -30.27
N PRO A 629 -6.11 -15.97 -30.19
CA PRO A 629 -5.09 -16.27 -29.21
C PRO A 629 -3.88 -15.35 -29.41
N PHE A 630 -3.39 -14.79 -28.31
CA PHE A 630 -2.17 -13.99 -28.31
C PHE A 630 -1.01 -14.82 -27.76
N ASP A 631 0.08 -14.85 -28.50
CA ASP A 631 1.33 -15.43 -28.02
C ASP A 631 2.04 -14.46 -27.08
N ILE A 632 1.72 -14.58 -25.80
CA ILE A 632 2.32 -13.79 -24.72
C ILE A 632 3.18 -14.65 -23.79
N LYS A 633 3.21 -15.97 -23.98
CA LYS A 633 4.03 -16.87 -23.19
C LYS A 633 5.51 -16.51 -23.31
N GLY A 634 6.20 -16.45 -22.18
CA GLY A 634 7.60 -16.05 -22.10
C GLY A 634 7.83 -14.54 -22.05
N LYS A 635 6.83 -13.71 -22.36
CA LYS A 635 6.95 -12.24 -22.26
C LYS A 635 6.97 -11.79 -20.82
N ARG A 636 7.59 -10.64 -20.55
CA ARG A 636 7.68 -10.05 -19.22
C ARG A 636 6.33 -9.48 -18.79
N LEU A 637 6.02 -9.60 -17.51
CA LEU A 637 4.89 -8.88 -16.94
C LEU A 637 5.10 -7.36 -17.08
N PRO A 638 4.05 -6.60 -17.46
CA PRO A 638 4.16 -5.16 -17.62
C PRO A 638 4.40 -4.46 -16.29
N TYR A 639 5.02 -3.28 -16.35
CA TYR A 639 5.33 -2.39 -15.23
C TYR A 639 6.32 -2.94 -14.21
N VAL A 640 7.06 -3.98 -14.54
CA VAL A 640 8.11 -4.57 -13.72
C VAL A 640 9.48 -4.14 -14.21
N SER A 641 10.16 -3.32 -13.42
CA SER A 641 11.56 -2.98 -13.65
C SER A 641 12.45 -4.15 -13.19
N PRO A 642 13.23 -4.77 -14.08
CA PRO A 642 14.06 -5.92 -13.70
C PRO A 642 15.11 -5.62 -12.66
N ASN A 643 15.66 -4.41 -12.66
CA ASN A 643 16.71 -4.01 -11.73
C ASN A 643 16.27 -2.79 -10.92
N GLN A 644 16.39 -2.92 -9.62
CA GLN A 644 16.18 -1.87 -8.64
C GLN A 644 17.43 -1.74 -7.79
N PHE A 645 17.90 -0.52 -7.57
CA PHE A 645 19.01 -0.22 -6.68
C PHE A 645 18.61 0.91 -5.74
N ILE A 646 18.95 0.76 -4.46
CA ILE A 646 18.65 1.71 -3.39
C ILE A 646 19.96 2.02 -2.67
N PHE A 647 20.18 3.29 -2.37
CA PHE A 647 21.29 3.73 -1.54
C PHE A 647 20.84 4.86 -0.62
N ASP A 648 20.96 4.65 0.68
CA ASP A 648 20.74 5.64 1.71
C ASP A 648 22.01 5.82 2.55
N MET A 649 22.27 7.06 2.94
CA MET A 649 23.32 7.42 3.89
C MET A 649 22.76 8.39 4.92
N MET A 650 23.07 8.17 6.17
CA MET A 650 22.83 9.13 7.24
C MET A 650 24.12 9.36 8.03
N TYR A 651 24.47 10.63 8.20
CA TYR A 651 25.59 11.02 9.05
C TYR A 651 25.12 12.01 10.10
N THR A 652 25.21 11.64 11.35
CA THR A 652 24.87 12.49 12.50
C THR A 652 26.15 12.97 13.18
N TYR A 653 26.36 14.26 13.17
CA TYR A 653 27.44 14.93 13.88
C TYR A 653 26.82 15.89 14.91
N LYS A 654 27.08 15.64 16.20
CA LYS A 654 26.45 16.39 17.31
C LYS A 654 24.92 16.38 17.17
N HIS A 655 24.33 17.54 16.94
CA HIS A 655 22.89 17.77 16.84
C HIS A 655 22.36 17.79 15.39
N THR A 656 23.24 17.67 14.41
CA THR A 656 22.91 17.78 12.98
C THR A 656 23.05 16.42 12.29
N THR A 657 22.07 16.08 11.48
CA THR A 657 22.07 14.88 10.63
C THR A 657 22.00 15.29 9.16
N PHE A 658 22.89 14.74 8.35
CA PHE A 658 22.87 14.81 6.90
C PHE A 658 22.33 13.49 6.38
N GLY A 659 21.32 13.54 5.52
CA GLY A 659 20.68 12.39 4.89
C GLY A 659 20.80 12.46 3.38
N ILE A 660 21.09 11.33 2.76
CA ILE A 660 21.01 11.09 1.33
C ILE A 660 20.16 9.87 1.13
N SER A 661 19.21 9.94 0.18
CA SER A 661 18.41 8.78 -0.24
C SER A 661 18.34 8.77 -1.76
N SER A 662 18.62 7.62 -2.36
CA SER A 662 18.54 7.48 -3.81
C SER A 662 17.98 6.15 -4.22
N TYR A 663 17.26 6.14 -5.34
CA TYR A 663 16.72 4.94 -5.94
C TYR A 663 16.84 4.98 -7.46
N PHE A 664 17.14 3.82 -8.01
CA PHE A 664 17.24 3.57 -9.44
C PHE A 664 16.30 2.45 -9.84
N TYR A 665 15.60 2.63 -10.95
CA TYR A 665 14.79 1.61 -11.60
C TYR A 665 15.15 1.52 -13.08
N SER A 666 15.35 0.29 -13.55
CA SER A 666 15.58 0.04 -14.97
C SER A 666 14.28 0.15 -15.77
N ARG A 667 14.38 0.17 -17.09
CA ARG A 667 13.23 0.22 -18.00
C ARG A 667 12.26 -0.95 -17.78
N ALA A 668 10.97 -0.70 -18.00
CA ALA A 668 9.92 -1.70 -17.91
C ALA A 668 8.99 -1.61 -19.12
N TYR A 669 8.42 -2.73 -19.54
CA TYR A 669 7.35 -2.73 -20.56
C TYR A 669 6.03 -2.24 -19.96
N SER A 670 5.23 -1.50 -20.76
CA SER A 670 3.92 -1.02 -20.34
C SER A 670 2.76 -1.90 -20.86
N SER A 671 3.05 -2.94 -21.63
CA SER A 671 2.06 -3.87 -22.15
C SER A 671 2.52 -5.34 -22.09
N MET A 672 1.58 -6.28 -22.06
CA MET A 672 1.88 -7.71 -22.09
C MET A 672 2.52 -8.17 -23.40
N LEU A 673 2.36 -7.41 -24.49
CA LEU A 673 3.01 -7.69 -25.77
C LEU A 673 4.48 -7.30 -25.81
N ASN A 674 4.97 -6.62 -24.77
CA ASN A 674 6.35 -6.16 -24.62
C ASN A 674 6.82 -5.28 -25.81
N GLN A 675 5.95 -4.39 -26.25
CA GLN A 675 6.28 -3.42 -27.28
C GLN A 675 7.25 -2.37 -26.75
N ALA A 676 8.30 -2.10 -27.50
CA ALA A 676 9.32 -1.13 -27.09
C ALA A 676 8.94 0.30 -27.46
N LYS A 677 8.28 0.48 -28.61
CA LYS A 677 7.86 1.80 -29.11
C LYS A 677 6.47 2.13 -28.64
N SER A 678 6.19 3.40 -28.40
CA SER A 678 4.83 3.90 -28.18
C SER A 678 3.99 3.67 -29.43
N GLN A 679 2.78 3.20 -29.26
CA GLN A 679 1.83 2.97 -30.35
C GLN A 679 0.52 3.67 -30.03
N THR A 680 0.15 4.61 -30.88
CA THR A 680 -1.04 5.44 -30.73
C THR A 680 -2.18 5.05 -31.65
N VAL A 681 -1.87 4.30 -32.72
CA VAL A 681 -2.85 3.90 -33.73
C VAL A 681 -2.73 2.41 -34.01
N CYS A 682 -3.85 1.76 -34.15
CA CYS A 682 -3.96 0.34 -34.40
C CYS A 682 -4.92 0.05 -35.54
N LEU A 683 -4.62 -1.01 -36.24
CA LEU A 683 -5.50 -1.49 -37.34
C LEU A 683 -6.80 -2.06 -36.74
N PRO A 684 -7.95 -1.78 -37.34
CA PRO A 684 -9.21 -2.35 -36.89
C PRO A 684 -9.18 -3.86 -37.09
N LEU A 685 -9.37 -4.62 -36.03
CA LEU A 685 -9.40 -6.08 -36.06
C LEU A 685 -10.79 -6.65 -36.40
N ASN A 686 -11.83 -5.88 -36.16
CA ASN A 686 -13.19 -6.33 -36.40
C ASN A 686 -13.93 -5.32 -37.27
N PRO A 687 -14.32 -5.71 -38.50
CA PRO A 687 -15.08 -4.84 -39.41
C PRO A 687 -16.44 -4.39 -38.87
N LYS A 688 -17.02 -5.11 -37.89
CA LYS A 688 -18.28 -4.73 -37.24
C LYS A 688 -18.11 -3.51 -36.30
N TYR A 689 -16.92 -3.27 -35.84
CA TYR A 689 -16.58 -2.10 -35.03
C TYR A 689 -15.65 -1.24 -35.88
N THR A 690 -16.23 -0.36 -36.68
CA THR A 690 -15.47 0.65 -37.44
C THR A 690 -14.69 1.49 -36.45
N GLY A 691 -13.42 1.15 -36.25
CA GLY A 691 -12.55 1.75 -35.27
C GLY A 691 -12.10 0.80 -34.15
N GLY A 692 -12.35 -0.51 -34.23
CA GLY A 692 -11.76 -1.50 -33.33
C GLY A 692 -10.24 -1.43 -33.41
N LEU A 693 -9.60 -1.18 -32.26
CA LEU A 693 -8.17 -1.08 -32.18
C LEU A 693 -7.58 -2.46 -31.87
N GLU A 694 -6.45 -2.75 -32.49
CA GLU A 694 -5.72 -3.96 -32.19
C GLU A 694 -5.21 -3.96 -30.75
N TYR A 695 -5.27 -5.11 -30.07
CA TYR A 695 -4.79 -5.23 -28.71
C TYR A 695 -3.32 -4.81 -28.59
N GLY A 696 -3.01 -4.03 -27.58
CA GLY A 696 -1.65 -3.57 -27.29
C GLY A 696 -1.18 -2.37 -28.10
N CYS A 697 -1.99 -1.85 -28.99
CA CYS A 697 -1.64 -0.70 -29.79
C CYS A 697 -1.56 0.59 -28.96
N ASN A 698 -2.47 0.79 -28.03
CA ASN A 698 -2.44 1.92 -27.12
C ASN A 698 -1.46 1.65 -25.96
N SER A 699 -0.19 1.78 -26.24
CA SER A 699 0.89 1.52 -25.30
C SER A 699 1.87 2.67 -25.27
N VAL A 700 2.35 3.06 -24.10
CA VAL A 700 3.46 4.01 -23.97
C VAL A 700 4.81 3.37 -24.35
N GLY A 701 4.83 2.09 -24.69
CA GLY A 701 6.05 1.35 -25.01
C GLY A 701 6.88 1.03 -23.78
N LEU A 702 8.19 1.24 -23.84
CA LEU A 702 9.07 1.12 -22.69
C LEU A 702 8.96 2.34 -21.80
N LEU A 703 8.65 2.12 -20.53
CA LEU A 703 8.80 3.12 -19.49
C LEU A 703 10.28 3.47 -19.31
N PRO A 704 10.63 4.74 -19.06
CA PRO A 704 12.02 5.16 -18.93
C PRO A 704 12.69 4.53 -17.70
N LEU A 705 13.98 4.34 -17.77
CA LEU A 705 14.79 4.19 -16.57
C LEU A 705 14.86 5.54 -15.84
N TYR A 706 15.00 5.50 -14.54
CA TYR A 706 15.17 6.73 -13.76
C TYR A 706 16.04 6.51 -12.53
N PHE A 707 16.72 7.57 -12.15
CA PHE A 707 17.52 7.69 -10.93
C PHE A 707 17.10 8.97 -10.21
N VAL A 708 16.66 8.84 -8.98
CA VAL A 708 16.28 9.98 -8.15
C VAL A 708 17.23 10.06 -6.96
N LEU A 709 17.71 11.26 -6.69
CA LEU A 709 18.55 11.58 -5.54
C LEU A 709 17.86 12.64 -4.70
N ASN A 710 17.70 12.35 -3.42
CA ASN A 710 17.15 13.22 -2.41
C ASN A 710 18.23 13.52 -1.36
N VAL A 711 18.26 14.75 -0.86
CA VAL A 711 19.19 15.17 0.18
C VAL A 711 18.46 15.93 1.28
N GLN A 712 18.91 15.78 2.52
CA GLN A 712 18.33 16.42 3.69
C GLN A 712 19.39 16.84 4.68
N VAL A 713 19.17 17.98 5.35
CA VAL A 713 19.85 18.35 6.59
C VAL A 713 18.79 18.56 7.66
N SER A 714 19.00 17.99 8.84
CA SER A 714 18.13 18.14 10.01
C SER A 714 18.97 18.45 11.23
N SER A 715 18.56 19.41 12.06
CA SER A 715 19.29 19.79 13.27
C SER A 715 18.35 20.09 14.41
N VAL A 716 18.80 19.78 15.64
CA VAL A 716 18.20 20.35 16.84
C VAL A 716 18.63 21.80 16.94
N LEU A 717 17.68 22.71 16.76
CA LEU A 717 17.92 24.15 16.74
C LEU A 717 17.99 24.72 18.15
N TRP A 718 17.20 24.15 19.05
CA TRP A 718 17.14 24.56 20.46
C TRP A 718 16.62 23.43 21.33
N GLN A 719 17.16 23.28 22.54
CA GLN A 719 16.70 22.33 23.55
C GLN A 719 16.91 22.88 24.95
N SER A 720 15.87 22.83 25.76
CA SER A 720 15.90 23.19 27.17
C SER A 720 14.94 22.32 27.99
N GLY A 721 15.47 21.51 28.88
CA GLY A 721 14.66 20.50 29.57
C GLY A 721 13.97 19.55 28.60
N ARG A 722 12.63 19.46 28.73
CA ARG A 722 11.80 18.65 27.81
C ARG A 722 11.42 19.36 26.50
N HIS A 723 11.66 20.66 26.43
CA HIS A 723 11.36 21.47 25.25
C HIS A 723 12.44 21.32 24.20
N LYS A 724 12.04 21.03 22.96
CA LYS A 724 12.99 20.80 21.88
C LYS A 724 12.44 21.31 20.55
N ILE A 725 13.21 22.10 19.83
CA ILE A 725 12.92 22.55 18.48
C ILE A 725 13.88 21.87 17.51
N THR A 726 13.33 21.20 16.52
CA THR A 726 14.08 20.58 15.42
C THR A 726 13.66 21.19 14.08
N GLY A 727 14.63 21.56 13.27
CA GLY A 727 14.40 22.04 11.90
C GLY A 727 15.05 21.13 10.89
N SER A 728 14.46 21.02 9.69
CA SER A 728 15.10 20.36 8.56
C SER A 728 14.81 21.06 7.24
N LEU A 729 15.76 20.92 6.32
CA LEU A 729 15.63 21.32 4.93
C LEU A 729 15.95 20.13 4.05
N GLN A 730 15.11 19.89 3.05
CA GLN A 730 15.16 18.74 2.18
C GLN A 730 15.01 19.18 0.73
N ILE A 731 15.76 18.55 -0.17
CA ILE A 731 15.62 18.71 -1.62
C ILE A 731 15.35 17.32 -2.20
N ASN A 732 14.19 17.14 -2.81
CA ASN A 732 13.83 15.91 -3.51
C ASN A 732 14.07 16.07 -5.00
N ASN A 733 14.43 14.96 -5.63
CA ASN A 733 14.78 14.90 -7.04
C ASN A 733 15.79 16.00 -7.41
N LEU A 734 16.95 16.00 -6.73
CA LEU A 734 17.99 17.04 -6.82
C LEU A 734 18.36 17.37 -8.27
N PHE A 735 18.44 16.36 -9.13
CA PHE A 735 18.80 16.51 -10.54
C PHE A 735 17.62 16.83 -11.46
N ASN A 736 16.41 17.04 -10.90
CA ASN A 736 15.17 17.24 -11.67
C ASN A 736 14.94 16.17 -12.75
N MET A 737 15.24 14.91 -12.41
CA MET A 737 15.07 13.79 -13.33
C MET A 737 13.66 13.77 -13.90
N LYS A 738 13.56 13.71 -15.24
CA LYS A 738 12.30 13.64 -15.96
C LYS A 738 11.95 12.18 -16.22
N TYR A 739 10.87 11.74 -15.62
CA TYR A 739 10.36 10.40 -15.83
C TYR A 739 8.83 10.38 -15.67
N TYR A 740 8.22 9.29 -16.07
CA TYR A 740 6.79 9.07 -15.98
C TYR A 740 6.51 7.61 -15.67
N PHE A 741 5.42 7.40 -15.03
CA PHE A 741 4.80 6.10 -14.86
C PHE A 741 3.91 5.80 -16.08
N ARG A 742 3.26 4.66 -16.07
CA ARG A 742 2.34 4.29 -17.10
C ARG A 742 1.12 5.23 -17.17
N GLY A 743 0.38 5.14 -18.26
CA GLY A 743 -1.02 5.53 -18.31
C GLY A 743 -1.91 4.58 -17.52
N ILE A 744 -2.95 5.10 -16.92
CA ILE A 744 -4.02 4.30 -16.32
C ILE A 744 -4.87 3.65 -17.42
N GLY A 745 -5.68 2.64 -17.06
CA GLY A 745 -6.53 1.92 -18.02
C GLY A 745 -7.43 2.78 -18.89
N THR A 746 -7.81 3.97 -18.41
CA THR A 746 -8.60 4.97 -19.14
C THR A 746 -7.78 5.78 -20.16
N SER A 747 -6.46 5.72 -20.10
CA SER A 747 -5.56 6.41 -21.04
C SER A 747 -4.26 5.60 -21.19
N PRO A 748 -4.32 4.47 -21.91
CA PRO A 748 -3.19 3.53 -21.98
C PRO A 748 -1.96 4.10 -22.70
N THR A 749 -2.12 5.08 -23.56
CA THR A 749 -1.02 5.81 -24.22
C THR A 749 -0.54 7.01 -23.43
N GLY A 750 -1.26 7.40 -22.40
CA GLY A 750 -0.92 8.54 -21.57
C GLY A 750 0.29 8.28 -20.69
N ARG A 751 1.05 9.33 -20.46
CA ARG A 751 2.17 9.38 -19.52
C ARG A 751 1.70 10.01 -18.23
N GLU A 752 1.86 9.31 -17.14
CA GLU A 752 1.60 9.82 -15.80
C GLU A 752 2.89 10.46 -15.27
N PRO A 753 3.02 11.80 -15.27
CA PRO A 753 4.26 12.45 -14.89
C PRO A 753 4.64 12.15 -13.45
N ALA A 754 5.92 11.97 -13.19
CA ALA A 754 6.47 11.92 -11.86
C ALA A 754 6.84 13.31 -11.34
N PRO A 755 6.92 13.51 -10.00
CA PRO A 755 7.30 14.78 -9.41
C PRO A 755 8.66 15.27 -9.90
N GLY A 756 8.74 16.58 -10.16
CA GLY A 756 9.99 17.27 -10.39
C GLY A 756 10.73 17.56 -9.09
N ARG A 757 11.77 18.42 -9.18
CA ARG A 757 12.48 18.87 -7.99
C ARG A 757 11.56 19.64 -7.06
N SER A 758 11.68 19.37 -5.75
CA SER A 758 10.98 20.13 -4.70
C SER A 758 11.91 20.44 -3.55
N ILE A 759 11.58 21.49 -2.80
CA ILE A 759 12.24 21.84 -1.55
C ILE A 759 11.23 21.76 -0.45
N THR A 760 11.58 21.11 0.65
CA THR A 760 10.72 21.00 1.84
C THR A 760 11.45 21.54 3.05
N ALA A 761 10.80 22.49 3.73
CA ALA A 761 11.21 22.96 5.05
C ALA A 761 10.30 22.33 6.10
N TYR A 762 10.88 21.91 7.22
CA TYR A 762 10.16 21.31 8.34
C TYR A 762 10.62 21.90 9.67
N LEU A 763 9.67 22.25 10.50
CA LEU A 763 9.89 22.71 11.86
C LEU A 763 9.05 21.86 12.81
N ASN A 764 9.65 21.41 13.91
CA ASN A 764 9.00 20.57 14.90
C ASN A 764 9.33 21.09 16.31
N TYR A 765 8.31 21.25 17.14
CA TYR A 765 8.44 21.59 18.55
C TYR A 765 7.80 20.51 19.40
N GLU A 766 8.58 19.95 20.31
CA GLU A 766 8.22 18.94 21.30
C GLU A 766 8.33 19.54 22.70
N PHE A 767 7.33 19.27 23.60
CA PHE A 767 7.31 19.80 24.95
C PHE A 767 6.50 18.94 25.93
#